data_117b0c059f711f056583fb3e2d5c9683
#
_entry.id   117b0c059f711f056583fb3e2d5c9683
#
_cell.length_a   1.000
_cell.length_b   1.000
_cell.length_c   1.000
_cell.angle_alpha   90.00
_cell.angle_beta   90.00
_cell.angle_gamma   90.00
#
_symmetry.space_group_name_H-M   'P 1'
#
loop_
_entity.id
_entity.type
_entity.pdbx_description
1 polymer ?
#
loop_
_entity_poly.entity_id
_entity_poly.type
_entity_poly.pdbx_seq_one_letter_code
_entity_poly.pdbx_strand_id
1 'polypeptide(L)'
;MSPELAPRLHEISSRLDVIRTRIKQLFLVDGVARLFLSICIFAAATFIIDYLFILPAAIRMVFLLGGFAWFSWTFGQRIVYPMRVKISDDDLAIFVERHYPELKDRLISALQLSRYAPDSSERGAGFNSPELVDALVNDAMQAASQLDFKRVVVSEHVMKLAMWAGGLLLLLGVGAAARPDLAKIHLTSRVWGGTTRWPQRTKLTVEDFKNNRKVVGRGDDLTITVRAKGDVPSKVTLYYKFDTGETGRERMGGSGDQSSTCPRCKKILLATSQIGKKHSEVCPGCSLPVEFAAVPTEAYYWTFTFLRVSGGLSFYLEGNDDVTDHYRVETKNPPAIEEMRIFLDYPDYLGMQNTPEDRPESNPNLQVPLFTRVRFVAVSTEALASAVIHIGAKDAGTTVTLKPEPDSKGVPRQIRYFFDVTETFMEYQITLNGANELANRDPLNYSVKGLPDQRPMPTVLDPVGDEKATELCERPLLIDTKDDHGIREIAVEVKIVGTKSTDWQRVILGKEHNRPQDYNRRQDHIRSEYLLKISELGVKPGDVVVMRIHVEDWKDVGGGGNVVKTKEIKFTIVPITELEKELQTAIDLIKQTLENLRKRQVAGYERVGGLDKKYGGLDEKLGSEGSGEVKSAGLEQNDITSKLDGCRKDIERVMRRGLYNKIFDENAANELGKGVTILKQLADVADPARPATSALASSFITQAARAAKSKDRRDQFSEALSYQSAVIKGIQDALRYLDRWSNYQEVVRMTREILEAQREINRVLPGLNDKNDK
;
A
#
# COMPACT_ATOMS: atom_id res chain seq x y z
N MET A 1 -70.47 78.88 58.19
CA MET A 1 -71.04 78.15 57.04
C MET A 1 -72.28 77.44 57.53
N SER A 2 -73.40 77.64 56.86
CA SER A 2 -74.64 76.90 57.19
C SER A 2 -74.36 75.37 56.96
N PRO A 3 -74.89 74.50 57.85
CA PRO A 3 -74.63 73.04 57.75
C PRO A 3 -75.04 72.38 56.38
N GLU A 4 -75.81 73.10 55.60
CA GLU A 4 -76.28 72.63 54.28
C GLU A 4 -75.36 73.01 53.06
N LEU A 5 -74.41 73.94 53.23
CA LEU A 5 -73.59 74.46 52.19
C LEU A 5 -72.45 73.49 51.84
N ALA A 6 -71.86 72.82 52.82
CA ALA A 6 -70.75 71.91 52.68
C ALA A 6 -71.07 70.67 51.80
N PRO A 7 -72.23 69.98 51.95
CA PRO A 7 -72.61 68.86 51.12
C PRO A 7 -72.87 69.25 49.66
N ARG A 8 -73.44 70.50 49.44
CA ARG A 8 -73.71 70.99 48.07
C ARG A 8 -72.46 71.38 47.29
N LEU A 9 -71.48 72.01 47.97
CA LEU A 9 -70.18 72.27 47.35
C LEU A 9 -69.43 70.99 47.07
N HIS A 10 -69.54 69.98 47.93
CA HIS A 10 -68.97 68.68 47.72
C HIS A 10 -69.61 67.98 46.49
N GLU A 11 -70.88 68.15 46.24
CA GLU A 11 -71.54 67.62 45.04
C GLU A 11 -71.04 68.32 43.77
N ILE A 12 -70.80 69.62 43.73
CA ILE A 12 -70.22 70.34 42.63
C ILE A 12 -68.78 69.88 42.40
N SER A 13 -67.99 69.82 43.47
CA SER A 13 -66.59 69.34 43.34
C SER A 13 -66.47 67.86 42.85
N SER A 14 -67.41 66.99 43.33
CA SER A 14 -67.44 65.59 42.84
C SER A 14 -67.79 65.50 41.37
N ARG A 15 -68.70 66.33 40.86
CA ARG A 15 -68.99 66.39 39.40
C ARG A 15 -67.81 66.95 38.60
N LEU A 16 -67.04 67.88 39.12
CA LEU A 16 -65.83 68.38 38.52
C LEU A 16 -64.69 67.32 38.53
N ASP A 17 -64.62 66.52 39.63
CA ASP A 17 -63.64 65.37 39.69
C ASP A 17 -63.90 64.32 38.60
N VAL A 18 -65.18 64.06 38.25
CA VAL A 18 -65.49 63.20 37.13
C VAL A 18 -64.91 63.73 35.81
N ILE A 19 -65.08 65.08 35.59
CA ILE A 19 -64.51 65.74 34.42
C ILE A 19 -62.96 65.65 34.44
N ARG A 20 -62.34 65.97 35.61
CA ARG A 20 -60.90 65.89 35.82
C ARG A 20 -60.36 64.52 35.47
N THR A 21 -61.03 63.50 35.99
CA THR A 21 -60.66 62.13 35.70
C THR A 21 -60.77 61.81 34.23
N ARG A 22 -61.86 62.23 33.58
CA ARG A 22 -62.09 61.99 32.15
C ARG A 22 -61.14 62.77 31.27
N ILE A 23 -60.77 64.00 31.59
CA ILE A 23 -59.73 64.77 30.89
C ILE A 23 -58.37 64.03 30.97
N LYS A 24 -58.01 63.61 32.24
CA LYS A 24 -56.74 62.81 32.40
C LYS A 24 -56.75 61.51 31.64
N GLN A 25 -57.86 60.80 31.62
CA GLN A 25 -58.00 59.57 30.81
C GLN A 25 -57.87 59.88 29.33
N LEU A 26 -58.41 60.95 28.80
CA LEU A 26 -58.26 61.31 27.39
C LEU A 26 -56.82 61.73 27.04
N PHE A 27 -56.14 62.48 27.95
CA PHE A 27 -54.74 62.79 27.75
C PHE A 27 -53.85 61.51 27.78
N LEU A 28 -54.21 60.57 28.68
CA LEU A 28 -53.50 59.25 28.70
C LEU A 28 -53.73 58.53 27.41
N VAL A 29 -54.94 58.38 26.92
CA VAL A 29 -55.27 57.66 25.66
C VAL A 29 -54.65 58.38 24.47
N ASP A 30 -54.68 59.71 24.38
CA ASP A 30 -54.00 60.47 23.32
C ASP A 30 -52.49 60.27 23.40
N GLY A 31 -51.91 60.38 24.55
CA GLY A 31 -50.47 60.19 24.76
C GLY A 31 -50.01 58.75 24.40
N VAL A 32 -50.78 57.74 24.85
CA VAL A 32 -50.51 56.30 24.53
C VAL A 32 -50.69 56.06 23.03
N ALA A 33 -51.80 56.60 22.45
CA ALA A 33 -52.03 56.39 21.00
C ALA A 33 -50.95 57.05 20.13
N ARG A 34 -50.46 58.25 20.48
CA ARG A 34 -49.33 58.90 19.75
C ARG A 34 -47.98 58.14 19.95
N LEU A 35 -47.67 57.72 21.16
CA LEU A 35 -46.51 56.97 21.50
C LEU A 35 -46.50 55.66 20.67
N PHE A 36 -47.62 54.93 20.67
CA PHE A 36 -47.80 53.71 20.00
C PHE A 36 -47.67 53.85 18.48
N LEU A 37 -48.31 54.91 17.89
CA LEU A 37 -48.20 55.23 16.49
C LEU A 37 -46.73 55.53 16.07
N SER A 38 -46.01 56.30 16.90
CA SER A 38 -44.60 56.62 16.61
C SER A 38 -43.72 55.43 16.74
N ILE A 39 -43.96 54.47 17.65
CA ILE A 39 -43.23 53.15 17.69
C ILE A 39 -43.51 52.35 16.46
N CYS A 40 -44.77 52.24 16.01
CA CYS A 40 -45.10 51.49 14.77
C CYS A 40 -44.45 52.08 13.54
N ILE A 41 -44.48 53.42 13.39
CA ILE A 41 -43.82 54.10 12.24
C ILE A 41 -42.30 53.88 12.30
N PHE A 42 -41.71 54.01 13.47
CA PHE A 42 -40.26 53.77 13.64
C PHE A 42 -39.87 52.33 13.33
N ALA A 43 -40.62 51.34 13.83
CA ALA A 43 -40.41 49.93 13.54
C ALA A 43 -40.52 49.63 12.06
N ALA A 44 -41.53 50.16 11.37
CA ALA A 44 -41.70 50.03 9.92
C ALA A 44 -40.56 50.70 9.14
N ALA A 45 -40.16 51.90 9.51
CA ALA A 45 -39.06 52.63 8.85
C ALA A 45 -37.73 51.93 9.01
N THR A 46 -37.40 51.50 10.23
CA THR A 46 -36.14 50.74 10.50
C THR A 46 -36.13 49.41 9.78
N PHE A 47 -37.27 48.69 9.70
CA PHE A 47 -37.39 47.49 8.92
C PHE A 47 -37.11 47.71 7.45
N ILE A 48 -37.79 48.69 6.84
CA ILE A 48 -37.64 48.99 5.39
C ILE A 48 -36.23 49.44 5.07
N ILE A 49 -35.66 50.34 5.85
CA ILE A 49 -34.29 50.85 5.66
C ILE A 49 -33.28 49.75 5.76
N ASP A 50 -33.36 48.87 6.82
CA ASP A 50 -32.44 47.78 7.04
C ASP A 50 -32.60 46.67 5.98
N TYR A 51 -33.81 46.42 5.50
CA TYR A 51 -34.11 45.49 4.43
C TYR A 51 -33.51 45.92 3.05
N LEU A 52 -33.62 47.21 2.75
CA LEU A 52 -33.13 47.77 1.47
C LEU A 52 -31.61 47.99 1.47
N PHE A 53 -31.03 48.46 2.56
CA PHE A 53 -29.62 48.89 2.62
C PHE A 53 -28.70 47.94 3.44
N ILE A 54 -29.27 46.87 4.06
CA ILE A 54 -28.52 45.87 4.84
C ILE A 54 -27.53 46.57 5.79
N LEU A 55 -28.07 47.40 6.70
CA LEU A 55 -27.27 48.24 7.57
C LEU A 55 -26.31 47.47 8.47
N PRO A 56 -25.07 47.95 8.69
CA PRO A 56 -24.14 47.40 9.68
C PRO A 56 -24.72 47.47 11.09
N ALA A 57 -24.36 46.52 11.96
CA ALA A 57 -24.85 46.45 13.33
C ALA A 57 -24.67 47.74 14.13
N ALA A 58 -23.55 48.46 13.93
CA ALA A 58 -23.27 49.75 14.62
C ALA A 58 -24.31 50.81 14.28
N ILE A 59 -24.70 50.96 13.00
CA ILE A 59 -25.70 51.96 12.58
C ILE A 59 -27.07 51.58 13.13
N ARG A 60 -27.43 50.29 13.12
CA ARG A 60 -28.71 49.82 13.70
C ARG A 60 -28.80 50.12 15.22
N MET A 61 -27.68 49.92 15.94
CA MET A 61 -27.62 50.29 17.38
C MET A 61 -27.80 51.79 17.60
N VAL A 62 -27.28 52.66 16.74
CA VAL A 62 -27.51 54.10 16.79
C VAL A 62 -29.00 54.42 16.61
N PHE A 63 -29.66 53.77 15.61
CA PHE A 63 -31.13 53.94 15.44
C PHE A 63 -31.91 53.46 16.67
N LEU A 64 -31.54 52.31 17.25
CA LEU A 64 -32.21 51.78 18.46
C LEU A 64 -32.07 52.72 19.66
N LEU A 65 -30.86 53.24 19.91
CA LEU A 65 -30.61 54.19 21.00
C LEU A 65 -31.31 55.52 20.78
N GLY A 66 -31.26 56.03 19.54
CA GLY A 66 -31.96 57.25 19.13
C GLY A 66 -33.49 57.10 19.26
N GLY A 67 -34.02 55.97 18.82
CA GLY A 67 -35.45 55.65 19.00
C GLY A 67 -35.84 55.56 20.46
N PHE A 68 -35.04 54.89 21.27
CA PHE A 68 -35.29 54.79 22.74
C PHE A 68 -35.31 56.17 23.40
N ALA A 69 -34.37 57.07 23.11
CA ALA A 69 -34.30 58.41 23.58
C ALA A 69 -35.53 59.21 23.14
N TRP A 70 -35.95 59.14 21.89
CA TRP A 70 -37.11 59.74 21.31
C TRP A 70 -38.40 59.29 22.01
N PHE A 71 -38.58 58.00 22.20
CA PHE A 71 -39.74 57.41 22.82
C PHE A 71 -39.80 57.79 24.30
N SER A 72 -38.70 57.82 25.04
CA SER A 72 -38.60 58.21 26.42
C SER A 72 -39.00 59.69 26.59
N TRP A 73 -38.50 60.55 25.67
CA TRP A 73 -38.87 61.94 25.65
C TRP A 73 -40.38 62.16 25.36
N THR A 74 -40.90 61.46 24.33
CA THR A 74 -42.32 61.51 23.96
C THR A 74 -43.21 61.01 25.13
N PHE A 75 -42.84 59.96 25.81
CA PHE A 75 -43.50 59.42 26.97
C PHE A 75 -43.51 60.44 28.09
N GLY A 76 -42.38 61.08 28.36
CA GLY A 76 -42.29 62.16 29.39
C GLY A 76 -43.20 63.31 29.08
N GLN A 77 -43.17 63.83 27.83
CA GLN A 77 -43.98 65.02 27.45
C GLN A 77 -45.45 64.73 27.27
N ARG A 78 -45.84 63.60 26.75
CA ARG A 78 -47.22 63.31 26.33
C ARG A 78 -48.01 62.52 27.34
N ILE A 79 -47.36 61.81 28.24
CA ILE A 79 -48.04 61.00 29.26
C ILE A 79 -47.73 61.52 30.69
N VAL A 80 -46.42 61.60 31.03
CA VAL A 80 -46.06 61.93 32.39
C VAL A 80 -46.38 63.40 32.74
N TYR A 81 -46.03 64.32 31.85
CA TYR A 81 -46.26 65.75 32.09
C TYR A 81 -47.74 66.06 32.23
N PRO A 82 -48.70 65.71 31.32
CA PRO A 82 -50.12 65.97 31.45
C PRO A 82 -50.75 65.35 32.72
N MET A 83 -50.29 64.22 33.17
CA MET A 83 -50.80 63.55 34.38
C MET A 83 -50.36 64.22 35.66
N ARG A 84 -49.18 64.91 35.64
CA ARG A 84 -48.67 65.65 36.83
C ARG A 84 -49.27 67.05 37.01
N VAL A 85 -49.86 67.59 35.95
CA VAL A 85 -50.50 68.88 36.01
C VAL A 85 -51.74 68.79 36.91
N LYS A 86 -51.77 69.64 37.97
CA LYS A 86 -52.93 69.81 38.86
C LYS A 86 -53.93 70.74 38.20
N ILE A 87 -55.06 70.21 37.72
CA ILE A 87 -56.16 71.03 37.18
C ILE A 87 -56.97 71.51 38.35
N SER A 88 -57.10 72.85 38.57
CA SER A 88 -57.86 73.40 39.63
C SER A 88 -59.35 73.29 39.36
N ASP A 89 -60.15 73.31 40.39
CA ASP A 89 -61.62 73.30 40.25
C ASP A 89 -62.12 74.58 39.54
N ASP A 90 -61.38 75.67 39.68
CA ASP A 90 -61.67 76.92 38.98
C ASP A 90 -61.45 76.79 37.48
N ASP A 91 -60.36 76.17 37.05
CA ASP A 91 -60.08 75.92 35.62
C ASP A 91 -61.13 74.99 34.98
N LEU A 92 -61.58 74.00 35.77
CA LEU A 92 -62.66 73.11 35.37
C LEU A 92 -64.00 73.81 35.25
N ALA A 93 -64.31 74.70 36.24
CA ALA A 93 -65.52 75.49 36.22
C ALA A 93 -65.58 76.44 34.99
N ILE A 94 -64.47 77.14 34.70
CA ILE A 94 -64.33 77.99 33.52
C ILE A 94 -64.50 77.14 32.21
N PHE A 95 -63.92 75.94 32.22
CA PHE A 95 -63.98 75.04 31.03
C PHE A 95 -65.40 74.55 30.78
N VAL A 96 -66.19 74.24 31.85
CA VAL A 96 -67.63 73.88 31.75
C VAL A 96 -68.45 75.03 31.30
N GLU A 97 -68.26 76.23 31.90
CA GLU A 97 -69.03 77.46 31.53
C GLU A 97 -68.76 77.89 30.06
N ARG A 98 -67.53 77.76 29.57
CA ARG A 98 -67.26 78.01 28.15
C ARG A 98 -68.05 77.10 27.21
N HIS A 99 -68.32 75.88 27.65
CA HIS A 99 -69.09 74.92 26.86
C HIS A 99 -70.59 75.10 27.00
N TYR A 100 -71.05 75.56 28.18
CA TYR A 100 -72.44 75.85 28.50
C TYR A 100 -72.61 77.33 28.86
N PRO A 101 -72.73 78.21 27.84
CA PRO A 101 -72.87 79.63 28.07
C PRO A 101 -74.14 80.05 28.96
N GLU A 102 -75.06 79.11 29.13
CA GLU A 102 -76.26 79.24 29.92
C GLU A 102 -75.92 79.41 31.41
N LEU A 103 -74.75 78.97 31.86
CA LEU A 103 -74.27 79.07 33.22
C LEU A 103 -73.89 80.53 33.63
N LYS A 104 -73.63 81.44 32.69
CA LYS A 104 -73.35 82.86 32.85
C LYS A 104 -72.45 83.17 34.06
N ASP A 105 -71.27 82.56 34.17
CA ASP A 105 -70.26 82.70 35.21
C ASP A 105 -70.73 82.36 36.66
N ARG A 106 -71.85 81.63 36.77
CA ARG A 106 -72.41 81.23 38.07
C ARG A 106 -71.63 80.18 38.78
N LEU A 107 -71.09 79.21 38.05
CA LEU A 107 -70.36 78.09 38.67
C LEU A 107 -69.01 78.53 39.23
N ILE A 108 -68.23 79.32 38.40
CA ILE A 108 -66.98 79.89 38.84
C ILE A 108 -67.14 80.83 40.02
N SER A 109 -68.18 81.73 39.93
CA SER A 109 -68.47 82.65 41.01
C SER A 109 -68.91 81.97 42.30
N ALA A 110 -69.70 80.89 42.19
CA ALA A 110 -70.07 80.07 43.37
C ALA A 110 -68.88 79.41 44.03
N LEU A 111 -67.97 78.89 43.25
CA LEU A 111 -66.72 78.25 43.74
C LEU A 111 -65.74 79.24 44.36
N GLN A 112 -65.52 80.41 43.74
CA GLN A 112 -64.62 81.45 44.26
C GLN A 112 -65.21 82.16 45.50
N LEU A 113 -66.44 82.54 45.45
CA LEU A 113 -67.09 83.22 46.59
C LEU A 113 -67.27 82.30 47.80
N SER A 114 -67.48 80.99 47.59
CA SER A 114 -67.54 80.01 48.65
C SER A 114 -66.22 79.85 49.45
N ARG A 115 -65.05 80.05 48.79
CA ARG A 115 -63.74 80.03 49.43
C ARG A 115 -63.45 81.33 50.22
N TYR A 116 -64.06 82.46 49.85
CA TYR A 116 -63.88 83.73 50.49
C TYR A 116 -64.98 84.04 51.60
N ALA A 117 -65.83 83.11 51.92
CA ALA A 117 -66.79 83.25 53.02
C ALA A 117 -66.00 83.22 54.34
N PRO A 118 -66.09 84.30 55.13
CA PRO A 118 -65.25 84.48 56.31
C PRO A 118 -65.64 83.50 57.42
N ASP A 119 -64.64 82.92 58.06
CA ASP A 119 -64.80 82.33 59.38
C ASP A 119 -65.17 83.41 60.35
N SER A 120 -66.18 83.18 61.14
CA SER A 120 -66.99 84.14 61.98
C SER A 120 -66.23 84.81 63.13
N SER A 121 -64.98 85.27 62.98
CA SER A 121 -64.23 85.88 64.09
C SER A 121 -63.51 87.19 63.81
N GLU A 122 -63.63 87.82 62.63
CA GLU A 122 -63.11 89.17 62.45
C GLU A 122 -64.13 90.10 61.78
N ARG A 123 -64.61 91.05 62.58
CA ARG A 123 -65.46 92.17 62.16
C ARG A 123 -64.72 93.15 61.31
N GLY A 124 -64.93 93.11 60.00
CA GLY A 124 -64.44 94.15 59.10
C GLY A 124 -64.89 93.92 57.69
N ALA A 125 -65.89 94.68 57.29
CA ALA A 125 -66.28 95.04 55.95
C ALA A 125 -65.95 94.01 54.80
N GLY A 126 -66.69 92.96 54.72
CA GLY A 126 -66.73 92.09 53.53
C GLY A 126 -68.11 92.12 52.91
N PHE A 127 -68.19 92.37 51.64
CA PHE A 127 -69.39 92.63 50.85
C PHE A 127 -70.22 91.37 50.50
N ASN A 128 -70.10 90.26 51.22
CA ASN A 128 -70.88 89.05 50.87
C ASN A 128 -71.71 88.61 52.12
N SER A 129 -73.05 88.81 52.07
CA SER A 129 -73.90 88.14 53.03
C SER A 129 -73.86 86.60 52.82
N PRO A 130 -73.81 85.81 53.90
CA PRO A 130 -73.81 84.33 53.80
C PRO A 130 -75.05 83.81 53.04
N GLU A 131 -76.14 84.51 53.11
CA GLU A 131 -77.41 84.19 52.42
C GLU A 131 -77.33 84.37 50.92
N LEU A 132 -76.54 85.34 50.44
CA LEU A 132 -76.30 85.57 49.02
C LEU A 132 -75.36 84.48 48.41
N VAL A 133 -74.37 84.07 49.18
CA VAL A 133 -73.48 82.96 48.75
C VAL A 133 -74.28 81.65 48.67
N ASP A 134 -75.15 81.40 49.70
CA ASP A 134 -76.02 80.24 49.70
C ASP A 134 -77.03 80.27 48.51
N ALA A 135 -77.57 81.40 48.19
CA ALA A 135 -78.49 81.60 47.10
C ALA A 135 -77.74 81.37 45.72
N LEU A 136 -76.50 81.89 45.61
CA LEU A 136 -75.68 81.72 44.44
C LEU A 136 -75.23 80.24 44.20
N VAL A 137 -74.85 79.58 45.33
CA VAL A 137 -74.46 78.13 45.21
C VAL A 137 -75.68 77.28 44.85
N ASN A 138 -76.89 77.62 45.37
CA ASN A 138 -78.14 76.98 44.99
C ASN A 138 -78.51 77.19 43.52
N ASP A 139 -78.40 78.44 43.02
CA ASP A 139 -78.70 78.80 41.67
C ASP A 139 -77.69 78.14 40.71
N ALA A 140 -76.36 78.12 41.07
CA ALA A 140 -75.33 77.38 40.29
C ALA A 140 -75.61 75.90 40.30
N MET A 141 -76.06 75.35 41.44
CA MET A 141 -76.33 73.91 41.50
C MET A 141 -77.60 73.51 40.69
N GLN A 142 -78.64 74.35 40.76
CA GLN A 142 -79.85 74.10 39.96
C GLN A 142 -79.57 74.23 38.47
N ALA A 143 -78.76 75.18 38.01
CA ALA A 143 -78.33 75.32 36.64
C ALA A 143 -77.44 74.19 36.23
N ALA A 144 -76.50 73.73 37.09
CA ALA A 144 -75.60 72.67 36.83
C ALA A 144 -76.26 71.24 36.85
N SER A 145 -77.37 71.10 37.60
CA SER A 145 -78.11 69.83 37.74
C SER A 145 -78.73 69.31 36.44
N GLN A 146 -79.09 70.24 35.59
CA GLN A 146 -79.70 69.89 34.26
C GLN A 146 -78.71 69.66 33.17
N LEU A 147 -77.41 69.83 33.43
CA LEU A 147 -76.34 69.72 32.39
C LEU A 147 -75.54 68.44 32.55
N ASP A 148 -75.36 67.77 31.44
CA ASP A 148 -74.48 66.55 31.40
C ASP A 148 -73.00 66.95 31.20
N PHE A 149 -72.32 67.11 32.28
CA PHE A 149 -70.86 67.47 32.28
C PHE A 149 -69.99 66.49 31.52
N LYS A 150 -70.46 65.25 31.22
CA LYS A 150 -69.72 64.26 30.45
C LYS A 150 -69.62 64.63 29.01
N ARG A 151 -70.50 65.43 28.45
CA ARG A 151 -70.50 65.88 27.05
C ARG A 151 -69.53 67.03 26.73
N VAL A 152 -69.00 67.65 27.74
CA VAL A 152 -68.08 68.78 27.61
C VAL A 152 -66.74 68.39 27.03
N VAL A 153 -66.39 67.10 27.15
CA VAL A 153 -65.06 66.58 26.70
C VAL A 153 -65.24 65.85 25.36
N VAL A 154 -64.85 66.50 24.27
CA VAL A 154 -64.94 65.98 22.91
C VAL A 154 -63.78 64.99 22.69
N SER A 155 -64.09 63.70 22.37
CA SER A 155 -63.13 62.62 22.15
C SER A 155 -62.86 62.28 20.71
N GLU A 156 -63.50 62.98 19.76
CA GLU A 156 -63.41 62.60 18.30
C GLU A 156 -62.00 62.56 17.77
N HIS A 157 -61.15 63.50 18.13
CA HIS A 157 -59.74 63.55 17.61
C HIS A 157 -58.91 62.38 18.18
N VAL A 158 -59.12 62.09 19.46
CA VAL A 158 -58.39 60.96 20.11
C VAL A 158 -58.85 59.62 19.53
N MET A 159 -60.17 59.48 19.22
CA MET A 159 -60.71 58.30 18.63
C MET A 159 -60.16 58.07 17.21
N LYS A 160 -60.07 59.13 16.37
CA LYS A 160 -59.45 59.07 15.05
C LYS A 160 -57.98 58.64 15.11
N LEU A 161 -57.23 59.20 16.06
CA LEU A 161 -55.85 58.87 16.27
C LEU A 161 -55.67 57.40 16.70
N ALA A 162 -56.53 56.94 17.64
CA ALA A 162 -56.53 55.55 18.06
C ALA A 162 -56.88 54.56 16.94
N MET A 163 -57.81 54.95 16.05
CA MET A 163 -58.15 54.17 14.85
C MET A 163 -56.96 54.08 13.88
N TRP A 164 -56.22 55.17 13.63
CA TRP A 164 -55.01 55.16 12.81
C TRP A 164 -53.94 54.32 13.45
N ALA A 165 -53.71 54.40 14.74
CA ALA A 165 -52.73 53.55 15.41
C ALA A 165 -53.08 52.05 15.37
N GLY A 166 -54.37 51.73 15.54
CA GLY A 166 -54.88 50.37 15.44
C GLY A 166 -54.82 49.84 14.02
N GLY A 167 -55.12 50.67 13.00
CA GLY A 167 -55.04 50.32 11.61
C GLY A 167 -53.59 50.00 11.16
N LEU A 168 -52.62 50.83 11.60
CA LEU A 168 -51.19 50.60 11.30
C LEU A 168 -50.67 49.34 11.99
N LEU A 169 -51.07 49.10 13.25
CA LEU A 169 -50.72 47.87 13.94
C LEU A 169 -51.25 46.62 13.21
N LEU A 170 -52.47 46.67 12.75
CA LEU A 170 -53.10 45.57 12.01
C LEU A 170 -52.38 45.35 10.71
N LEU A 171 -52.00 46.39 9.98
CA LEU A 171 -51.24 46.30 8.74
C LEU A 171 -49.87 45.67 8.96
N LEU A 172 -49.14 46.11 10.02
CA LEU A 172 -47.87 45.50 10.39
C LEU A 172 -48.02 44.03 10.86
N GLY A 173 -49.10 43.74 11.58
CA GLY A 173 -49.43 42.38 12.00
C GLY A 173 -49.72 41.41 10.83
N VAL A 174 -50.52 41.90 9.88
CA VAL A 174 -50.80 41.14 8.65
C VAL A 174 -49.51 40.95 7.81
N GLY A 175 -48.67 41.98 7.70
CA GLY A 175 -47.37 41.88 7.02
C GLY A 175 -46.45 40.86 7.72
N ALA A 176 -46.38 40.83 9.04
CA ALA A 176 -45.63 39.87 9.83
C ALA A 176 -46.17 38.44 9.72
N ALA A 177 -47.49 38.27 9.64
CA ALA A 177 -48.13 36.97 9.42
C ALA A 177 -47.92 36.43 7.97
N ALA A 178 -47.88 37.30 6.98
CA ALA A 178 -47.63 36.94 5.60
C ALA A 178 -46.19 36.49 5.37
N ARG A 179 -45.22 37.02 6.11
CA ARG A 179 -43.78 36.70 6.01
C ARG A 179 -43.15 36.59 7.39
N PRO A 180 -43.48 35.51 8.14
CA PRO A 180 -43.06 35.34 9.54
C PRO A 180 -41.53 35.26 9.67
N ASP A 181 -40.85 34.74 8.68
CA ASP A 181 -39.38 34.62 8.64
C ASP A 181 -38.71 36.02 8.71
N LEU A 182 -39.17 36.96 7.90
CA LEU A 182 -38.65 38.34 7.89
C LEU A 182 -38.91 39.03 9.20
N ALA A 183 -40.14 38.93 9.72
CA ALA A 183 -40.53 39.52 10.99
C ALA A 183 -39.70 38.92 12.15
N LYS A 184 -39.52 37.62 12.19
CA LYS A 184 -38.71 36.94 13.20
C LYS A 184 -37.26 37.41 13.15
N ILE A 185 -36.61 37.42 11.98
CA ILE A 185 -35.22 37.89 11.83
C ILE A 185 -35.09 39.34 12.30
N HIS A 186 -36.01 40.23 11.92
CA HIS A 186 -35.97 41.65 12.36
C HIS A 186 -36.09 41.79 13.85
N LEU A 187 -37.11 41.20 14.44
CA LEU A 187 -37.45 41.39 15.88
C LEU A 187 -36.47 40.65 16.81
N THR A 188 -36.02 39.44 16.46
CA THR A 188 -35.18 38.63 17.39
C THR A 188 -33.70 38.87 17.23
N SER A 189 -33.24 39.29 16.06
CA SER A 189 -31.80 39.41 15.79
C SER A 189 -31.43 40.84 15.39
N ARG A 190 -32.02 41.38 14.30
CA ARG A 190 -31.52 42.61 13.70
C ARG A 190 -31.75 43.88 14.54
N VAL A 191 -32.91 44.03 15.18
CA VAL A 191 -33.18 45.13 16.10
C VAL A 191 -32.17 45.20 17.22
N TRP A 192 -31.74 44.04 17.76
CA TRP A 192 -30.81 43.93 18.88
C TRP A 192 -29.33 43.89 18.49
N GLY A 193 -29.01 44.28 17.26
CA GLY A 193 -27.63 44.31 16.78
C GLY A 193 -27.07 42.94 16.31
N GLY A 194 -27.88 41.89 16.23
CA GLY A 194 -27.50 40.56 15.75
C GLY A 194 -27.02 40.57 14.29
N THR A 195 -26.22 39.58 13.92
CA THR A 195 -25.58 39.45 12.59
C THR A 195 -26.36 38.57 11.60
N THR A 196 -27.53 38.09 11.98
CA THR A 196 -28.37 37.25 11.12
C THR A 196 -28.68 37.94 9.79
N ARG A 197 -28.36 37.29 8.68
CA ARG A 197 -28.58 37.85 7.33
C ARG A 197 -30.05 37.70 6.92
N TRP A 198 -30.53 38.59 6.07
CA TRP A 198 -31.81 38.43 5.40
C TRP A 198 -31.84 37.17 4.54
N PRO A 199 -33.00 36.52 4.34
CA PRO A 199 -33.11 35.38 3.46
C PRO A 199 -32.62 35.76 2.05
N GLN A 200 -31.54 35.05 1.64
CA GLN A 200 -30.91 35.28 0.33
C GLN A 200 -31.60 34.40 -0.70
N ARG A 201 -31.68 34.85 -1.93
CA ARG A 201 -32.18 34.08 -3.08
C ARG A 201 -31.10 33.13 -3.57
N THR A 202 -29.85 33.55 -3.53
CA THR A 202 -28.67 32.74 -3.84
C THR A 202 -28.05 32.22 -2.53
N LYS A 203 -27.65 30.96 -2.50
CA LYS A 203 -26.87 30.39 -1.41
C LYS A 203 -25.62 29.71 -1.97
N LEU A 204 -24.45 30.26 -1.66
CA LEU A 204 -23.15 29.70 -1.98
C LEU A 204 -22.67 28.80 -0.82
N THR A 205 -22.27 27.60 -1.14
CA THR A 205 -21.70 26.65 -0.16
C THR A 205 -20.36 26.16 -0.70
N VAL A 206 -19.30 26.33 0.09
CA VAL A 206 -17.97 25.81 -0.24
C VAL A 206 -17.92 24.35 0.18
N GLU A 207 -17.56 23.49 -0.76
CA GLU A 207 -17.42 22.06 -0.52
C GLU A 207 -16.05 21.76 0.13
N ASP A 208 -15.92 20.63 0.84
CA ASP A 208 -14.66 20.12 1.43
C ASP A 208 -14.01 20.99 2.53
N PHE A 209 -14.77 21.91 3.14
CA PHE A 209 -14.31 22.69 4.29
C PHE A 209 -15.07 22.28 5.56
N LYS A 210 -14.36 21.84 6.59
CA LYS A 210 -14.93 21.54 7.91
C LYS A 210 -14.78 22.78 8.81
N ASN A 211 -15.89 23.27 9.37
CA ASN A 211 -15.89 24.49 10.22
C ASN A 211 -15.15 25.66 9.57
N ASN A 212 -15.36 25.88 8.28
CA ASN A 212 -14.72 26.93 7.48
C ASN A 212 -13.18 26.84 7.43
N ARG A 213 -12.62 25.65 7.71
CA ARG A 213 -11.19 25.42 7.72
C ARG A 213 -10.84 24.18 6.88
N LYS A 214 -9.70 24.25 6.16
CA LYS A 214 -9.10 23.13 5.42
C LYS A 214 -7.59 23.15 5.60
N VAL A 215 -6.99 21.98 5.81
CA VAL A 215 -5.54 21.82 5.84
C VAL A 215 -5.09 21.27 4.49
N VAL A 216 -4.04 21.84 3.93
CA VAL A 216 -3.48 21.46 2.61
C VAL A 216 -1.97 21.27 2.75
N GLY A 217 -1.43 20.33 2.03
CA GLY A 217 0.03 20.13 2.00
C GLY A 217 0.73 21.32 1.37
N ARG A 218 1.83 21.75 1.96
CA ARG A 218 2.65 22.83 1.38
C ARG A 218 3.14 22.43 -0.02
N GLY A 219 2.83 23.25 -1.01
CA GLY A 219 3.15 23.01 -2.42
C GLY A 219 2.15 22.11 -3.15
N ASP A 220 1.02 21.76 -2.53
CA ASP A 220 -0.09 21.10 -3.23
C ASP A 220 -1.00 22.11 -3.92
N ASP A 221 -1.73 21.63 -4.91
CA ASP A 221 -2.76 22.41 -5.56
C ASP A 221 -4.02 22.42 -4.70
N LEU A 222 -4.61 23.59 -4.51
CA LEU A 222 -5.87 23.76 -3.78
C LEU A 222 -6.98 24.09 -4.76
N THR A 223 -7.88 23.18 -4.99
CA THR A 223 -9.11 23.44 -5.70
C THR A 223 -10.23 23.80 -4.71
N ILE A 224 -10.81 24.98 -4.90
CA ILE A 224 -11.99 25.43 -4.18
C ILE A 224 -13.19 25.17 -5.06
N THR A 225 -14.11 24.34 -4.59
CA THR A 225 -15.38 24.04 -5.27
C THR A 225 -16.53 24.67 -4.51
N VAL A 226 -17.36 25.41 -5.21
CA VAL A 226 -18.50 26.13 -4.66
C VAL A 226 -19.77 25.67 -5.32
N ARG A 227 -20.75 25.33 -4.53
CA ARG A 227 -22.09 24.98 -5.00
C ARG A 227 -23.05 26.14 -4.77
N ALA A 228 -23.72 26.58 -5.84
CA ALA A 228 -24.79 27.59 -5.76
C ALA A 228 -26.16 26.90 -5.80
N LYS A 229 -27.06 27.30 -4.91
CA LYS A 229 -28.46 26.92 -4.87
C LYS A 229 -29.34 28.15 -4.91
N GLY A 230 -30.54 28.02 -5.49
CA GLY A 230 -31.50 29.13 -5.68
C GLY A 230 -31.23 29.88 -6.96
N ASP A 231 -31.21 31.21 -6.91
CA ASP A 231 -30.90 32.05 -8.09
C ASP A 231 -29.40 31.90 -8.42
N VAL A 232 -29.10 31.24 -9.54
CA VAL A 232 -27.72 30.94 -9.93
C VAL A 232 -27.00 32.22 -10.34
N PRO A 233 -25.86 32.56 -9.74
CA PRO A 233 -25.12 33.76 -10.09
C PRO A 233 -24.48 33.63 -11.47
N SER A 234 -24.47 34.72 -12.27
CA SER A 234 -23.76 34.75 -13.54
C SER A 234 -22.26 34.80 -13.39
N LYS A 235 -21.77 35.16 -12.23
CA LYS A 235 -20.36 35.17 -11.81
C LYS A 235 -20.24 34.95 -10.32
N VAL A 236 -19.20 34.20 -9.94
CA VAL A 236 -18.76 34.10 -8.55
C VAL A 236 -17.35 34.66 -8.49
N THR A 237 -17.11 35.57 -7.57
CA THR A 237 -15.81 36.20 -7.37
C THR A 237 -15.23 35.69 -6.05
N LEU A 238 -13.99 35.20 -6.12
CA LEU A 238 -13.19 34.78 -4.99
C LEU A 238 -12.30 35.92 -4.55
N TYR A 239 -12.41 36.35 -3.32
CA TYR A 239 -11.51 37.29 -2.67
C TYR A 239 -10.61 36.53 -1.70
N TYR A 240 -9.32 36.70 -1.82
CA TYR A 240 -8.36 35.98 -0.99
C TYR A 240 -7.27 36.89 -0.43
N LYS A 241 -6.69 36.45 0.66
CA LYS A 241 -5.55 37.08 1.31
C LYS A 241 -4.62 35.98 1.84
N PHE A 242 -3.38 35.99 1.36
CA PHE A 242 -2.31 35.13 1.90
C PHE A 242 -1.78 35.65 3.22
N ASP A 243 -1.20 34.77 4.02
CA ASP A 243 -0.52 35.15 5.28
C ASP A 243 0.68 36.07 5.06
N THR A 244 1.26 36.05 3.85
CA THR A 244 2.30 36.99 3.39
C THR A 244 1.81 38.42 3.25
N GLY A 245 0.50 38.66 3.31
CA GLY A 245 -0.14 39.97 3.12
C GLY A 245 -0.61 40.23 1.69
N GLU A 246 -0.28 39.39 0.74
CA GLU A 246 -0.74 39.47 -0.64
C GLU A 246 -2.25 39.23 -0.69
N THR A 247 -2.97 40.10 -1.39
CA THR A 247 -4.42 40.02 -1.58
C THR A 247 -4.73 40.00 -3.07
N GLY A 248 -5.80 39.27 -3.40
CA GLY A 248 -6.26 39.23 -4.78
C GLY A 248 -7.73 38.94 -4.88
N ARG A 249 -8.25 39.11 -6.09
CA ARG A 249 -9.61 38.73 -6.45
C ARG A 249 -9.61 38.06 -7.82
N GLU A 250 -10.29 36.93 -7.87
CA GLU A 250 -10.36 36.16 -9.10
C GLU A 250 -11.79 35.74 -9.41
N ARG A 251 -12.09 35.62 -10.68
CA ARG A 251 -13.38 35.09 -11.13
C ARG A 251 -13.28 33.57 -11.18
N MET A 252 -14.20 32.90 -10.52
CA MET A 252 -14.26 31.44 -10.56
C MET A 252 -14.82 30.96 -11.90
N GLY A 253 -14.28 29.86 -12.39
CA GLY A 253 -14.81 29.15 -13.55
C GLY A 253 -16.11 28.45 -13.18
N GLY A 254 -17.22 28.84 -13.84
CA GLY A 254 -18.49 28.15 -13.66
C GLY A 254 -18.65 27.04 -14.67
N SER A 255 -19.08 25.88 -14.23
CA SER A 255 -19.62 24.86 -15.13
C SER A 255 -21.12 25.02 -15.21
N GLY A 256 -21.62 25.42 -16.38
CA GLY A 256 -23.05 25.33 -16.63
C GLY A 256 -23.49 23.86 -16.57
N ASP A 257 -24.51 23.61 -15.82
CA ASP A 257 -25.51 22.55 -15.97
C ASP A 257 -25.15 21.08 -15.75
N GLN A 258 -23.89 20.64 -15.51
CA GLN A 258 -23.64 19.20 -15.54
C GLN A 258 -22.54 18.79 -14.57
N SER A 259 -22.93 18.13 -13.51
CA SER A 259 -22.00 17.43 -12.61
C SER A 259 -22.36 15.95 -12.50
N SER A 260 -21.36 15.10 -12.50
CA SER A 260 -21.48 13.69 -12.18
C SER A 260 -20.48 13.33 -11.07
N THR A 261 -20.72 12.24 -10.37
CA THR A 261 -19.77 11.76 -9.38
C THR A 261 -18.96 10.61 -9.98
N CYS A 262 -17.65 10.64 -9.78
CA CYS A 262 -16.81 9.53 -10.18
C CYS A 262 -17.27 8.23 -9.45
N PRO A 263 -17.58 7.16 -10.16
CA PRO A 263 -18.06 5.92 -9.55
C PRO A 263 -17.04 5.27 -8.60
N ARG A 264 -15.74 5.55 -8.78
CA ARG A 264 -14.67 4.99 -7.95
C ARG A 264 -14.33 5.81 -6.72
N CYS A 265 -14.04 7.11 -6.89
CA CYS A 265 -13.58 7.96 -5.77
C CYS A 265 -14.65 8.93 -5.27
N LYS A 266 -15.84 8.91 -5.85
CA LYS A 266 -16.99 9.80 -5.55
C LYS A 266 -16.70 11.29 -5.66
N LYS A 267 -15.58 11.67 -6.28
CA LYS A 267 -15.27 13.08 -6.55
C LYS A 267 -16.20 13.60 -7.64
N ILE A 268 -16.64 14.86 -7.48
CA ILE A 268 -17.52 15.51 -8.43
C ILE A 268 -16.74 15.81 -9.72
N LEU A 269 -17.25 15.35 -10.83
CA LEU A 269 -16.73 15.60 -12.16
C LEU A 269 -17.60 16.68 -12.82
N LEU A 270 -16.95 17.76 -13.24
CA LEU A 270 -17.63 18.87 -13.90
C LEU A 270 -17.49 18.70 -15.42
N ALA A 271 -18.59 18.44 -16.10
CA ALA A 271 -18.59 18.31 -17.55
C ALA A 271 -18.94 19.64 -18.22
N THR A 272 -18.14 20.05 -19.20
CA THR A 272 -18.34 21.26 -19.98
C THR A 272 -19.22 21.06 -21.22
N SER A 273 -19.85 19.90 -21.39
CA SER A 273 -20.50 19.50 -22.63
C SER A 273 -22.00 19.22 -22.52
N GLN A 274 -22.65 19.12 -23.67
CA GLN A 274 -24.11 19.00 -23.84
C GLN A 274 -24.71 17.77 -23.10
N ILE A 275 -25.87 18.00 -22.48
CA ILE A 275 -26.70 17.01 -21.78
C ILE A 275 -26.89 15.74 -22.64
N GLY A 276 -26.66 14.58 -22.07
CA GLY A 276 -26.94 13.27 -22.69
C GLY A 276 -25.82 12.64 -23.51
N LYS A 277 -24.68 13.31 -23.72
CA LYS A 277 -23.50 12.68 -24.34
C LYS A 277 -22.59 12.00 -23.28
N LYS A 278 -22.11 10.81 -23.61
CA LYS A 278 -21.09 10.14 -22.82
C LYS A 278 -19.74 10.83 -22.96
N HIS A 279 -19.12 11.16 -21.89
CA HIS A 279 -17.77 11.72 -21.82
C HIS A 279 -16.82 10.71 -21.20
N SER A 280 -15.61 10.63 -21.78
CA SER A 280 -14.48 9.93 -21.18
C SER A 280 -13.44 10.96 -20.80
N GLU A 281 -13.25 11.19 -19.51
CA GLU A 281 -12.20 12.06 -18.97
C GLU A 281 -11.41 11.35 -17.88
N VAL A 282 -10.16 11.77 -17.69
CA VAL A 282 -9.34 11.29 -16.59
C VAL A 282 -9.82 11.96 -15.31
N CYS A 283 -10.30 11.18 -14.35
CA CYS A 283 -10.77 11.69 -13.07
C CYS A 283 -9.63 12.37 -12.30
N PRO A 284 -9.75 13.65 -11.92
CA PRO A 284 -8.70 14.36 -11.18
C PRO A 284 -8.52 13.86 -9.75
N GLY A 285 -9.33 12.91 -9.29
CA GLY A 285 -9.25 12.35 -7.96
C GLY A 285 -8.62 10.97 -7.87
N CYS A 286 -8.71 10.17 -8.96
CA CYS A 286 -8.16 8.81 -8.99
C CYS A 286 -7.33 8.55 -10.25
N SER A 287 -7.11 9.57 -11.11
CA SER A 287 -6.29 9.51 -12.33
C SER A 287 -6.64 8.39 -13.32
N LEU A 288 -7.86 7.87 -13.25
CA LEU A 288 -8.34 6.81 -14.12
C LEU A 288 -9.35 7.38 -15.14
N PRO A 289 -9.39 6.85 -16.37
CA PRO A 289 -10.41 7.21 -17.33
C PRO A 289 -11.78 6.76 -16.80
N VAL A 290 -12.72 7.69 -16.76
CA VAL A 290 -14.09 7.46 -16.31
C VAL A 290 -15.04 7.91 -17.40
N GLU A 291 -15.92 7.03 -17.85
CA GLU A 291 -17.04 7.37 -18.70
C GLU A 291 -18.23 7.74 -17.81
N PHE A 292 -18.79 8.92 -18.01
CA PHE A 292 -20.00 9.35 -17.33
C PHE A 292 -20.96 10.06 -18.28
N ALA A 293 -22.24 9.91 -17.99
CA ALA A 293 -23.28 10.69 -18.67
C ALA A 293 -23.57 11.94 -17.84
N ALA A 294 -23.60 13.08 -18.50
CA ALA A 294 -23.97 14.32 -17.85
C ALA A 294 -25.46 14.29 -17.47
N VAL A 295 -25.76 14.49 -16.20
CA VAL A 295 -27.12 14.52 -15.63
C VAL A 295 -27.43 15.96 -15.24
N PRO A 296 -28.61 16.53 -15.57
CA PRO A 296 -29.02 17.84 -15.09
C PRO A 296 -29.04 17.82 -13.55
N THR A 297 -28.37 18.78 -12.92
CA THR A 297 -28.39 18.93 -11.46
C THR A 297 -29.05 20.24 -11.10
N GLU A 298 -29.83 20.24 -10.01
CA GLU A 298 -30.40 21.47 -9.42
C GLU A 298 -29.34 22.42 -8.83
N ALA A 299 -28.07 22.03 -8.86
CA ALA A 299 -26.97 22.78 -8.26
C ALA A 299 -25.90 23.09 -9.31
N TYR A 300 -25.49 24.33 -9.36
CA TYR A 300 -24.39 24.81 -10.18
C TYR A 300 -23.11 24.87 -9.37
N TYR A 301 -22.01 24.49 -10.00
CA TYR A 301 -20.71 24.46 -9.38
C TYR A 301 -19.76 25.47 -10.00
N TRP A 302 -18.92 26.06 -9.15
CA TRP A 302 -17.90 27.02 -9.51
C TRP A 302 -16.59 26.52 -8.94
N THR A 303 -15.50 26.60 -9.72
CA THR A 303 -14.20 26.12 -9.28
C THR A 303 -13.12 27.17 -9.51
N PHE A 304 -12.16 27.18 -8.60
CA PHE A 304 -10.90 27.89 -8.75
C PHE A 304 -9.77 27.08 -8.15
N THR A 305 -8.62 26.99 -8.82
CA THR A 305 -7.47 26.21 -8.36
C THR A 305 -6.29 27.14 -8.14
N PHE A 306 -5.82 27.20 -6.91
CA PHE A 306 -4.51 27.74 -6.58
C PHE A 306 -3.46 26.67 -6.82
N LEU A 307 -2.46 26.96 -7.65
CA LEU A 307 -1.36 26.06 -7.91
C LEU A 307 -0.26 26.22 -6.88
N ARG A 308 0.25 25.10 -6.36
CA ARG A 308 1.40 25.02 -5.45
C ARG A 308 1.30 25.97 -4.25
N VAL A 309 0.27 25.83 -3.44
CA VAL A 309 0.06 26.71 -2.28
C VAL A 309 1.22 26.57 -1.28
N SER A 310 2.00 27.63 -1.12
CA SER A 310 3.17 27.65 -0.25
C SER A 310 2.93 28.19 1.16
N GLY A 311 1.82 28.93 1.35
CA GLY A 311 1.46 29.56 2.62
C GLY A 311 -0.04 29.53 2.89
N GLY A 312 -0.45 29.72 4.14
CA GLY A 312 -1.85 29.80 4.50
C GLY A 312 -2.54 30.98 3.85
N LEU A 313 -3.83 30.84 3.60
CA LEU A 313 -4.66 31.91 3.04
C LEU A 313 -6.05 31.92 3.66
N SER A 314 -6.67 33.09 3.66
CA SER A 314 -8.09 33.25 3.98
C SER A 314 -8.82 33.78 2.77
N PHE A 315 -10.05 33.34 2.57
CA PHE A 315 -10.87 33.78 1.44
C PHE A 315 -12.34 33.83 1.80
N TYR A 316 -13.09 34.58 1.00
CA TYR A 316 -14.54 34.58 0.95
C TYR A 316 -15.01 34.73 -0.50
N LEU A 317 -16.27 34.47 -0.73
CA LEU A 317 -16.88 34.44 -2.05
C LEU A 317 -18.04 35.41 -2.12
N GLU A 318 -18.22 36.01 -3.29
CA GLU A 318 -19.34 36.90 -3.59
C GLU A 318 -20.03 36.44 -4.88
N GLY A 319 -21.35 36.30 -4.83
CA GLY A 319 -22.16 35.96 -6.01
C GLY A 319 -23.61 36.34 -5.81
N ASN A 320 -24.13 37.21 -6.70
CA ASN A 320 -25.44 37.85 -6.59
C ASN A 320 -25.64 38.56 -5.25
N ASP A 321 -26.63 38.09 -4.44
CA ASP A 321 -26.99 38.64 -3.11
C ASP A 321 -26.30 37.86 -1.95
N ASP A 322 -25.45 36.85 -2.25
CA ASP A 322 -24.76 36.10 -1.21
C ASP A 322 -23.27 36.47 -1.13
N VAL A 323 -22.81 36.65 0.09
CA VAL A 323 -21.40 36.78 0.48
C VAL A 323 -21.14 35.73 1.52
N THR A 324 -20.26 34.79 1.25
CA THR A 324 -19.97 33.67 2.18
C THR A 324 -19.25 34.16 3.44
N ASP A 325 -19.20 33.31 4.44
CA ASP A 325 -18.29 33.53 5.57
C ASP A 325 -16.84 33.40 5.12
N HIS A 326 -15.91 33.82 5.98
CA HIS A 326 -14.49 33.67 5.72
C HIS A 326 -14.07 32.23 5.96
N TYR A 327 -13.35 31.68 4.97
CA TYR A 327 -12.72 30.37 5.02
C TYR A 327 -11.23 30.53 5.26
N ARG A 328 -10.66 29.59 6.01
CA ARG A 328 -9.23 29.55 6.30
C ARG A 328 -8.61 28.30 5.74
N VAL A 329 -7.55 28.46 4.99
CA VAL A 329 -6.67 27.37 4.52
C VAL A 329 -5.35 27.45 5.28
N GLU A 330 -4.97 26.36 5.91
CA GLU A 330 -3.68 26.23 6.56
C GLU A 330 -2.80 25.29 5.73
N THR A 331 -1.56 25.69 5.52
CA THR A 331 -0.57 24.83 4.87
C THR A 331 0.32 24.17 5.91
N LYS A 332 0.46 22.85 5.81
CA LYS A 332 1.35 22.06 6.65
C LYS A 332 2.19 21.14 5.77
N ASN A 333 3.31 20.68 6.30
CA ASN A 333 4.08 19.68 5.59
C ASN A 333 3.37 18.32 5.69
N PRO A 334 3.19 17.61 4.57
CA PRO A 334 2.71 16.23 4.63
C PRO A 334 3.76 15.34 5.31
N PRO A 335 3.38 14.29 6.01
CA PRO A 335 4.32 13.36 6.59
C PRO A 335 5.10 12.64 5.48
N ALA A 336 6.37 12.38 5.72
CA ALA A 336 7.24 11.58 4.86
C ALA A 336 8.07 10.64 5.73
N ILE A 337 8.57 9.56 5.16
CA ILE A 337 9.52 8.69 5.84
C ILE A 337 10.87 9.40 5.84
N GLU A 338 11.36 9.74 7.03
CA GLU A 338 12.65 10.37 7.27
C GLU A 338 13.77 9.31 7.32
N GLU A 339 13.51 8.21 8.02
CA GLU A 339 14.43 7.11 8.20
C GLU A 339 13.69 5.79 8.17
N MET A 340 14.28 4.78 7.55
CA MET A 340 13.77 3.40 7.57
C MET A 340 14.90 2.45 7.93
N ARG A 341 14.73 1.71 9.01
CA ARG A 341 15.65 0.68 9.51
C ARG A 341 15.00 -0.67 9.33
N ILE A 342 15.69 -1.56 8.67
CA ILE A 342 15.19 -2.89 8.33
C ILE A 342 16.08 -3.94 8.98
N PHE A 343 15.46 -4.93 9.57
CA PHE A 343 16.09 -6.07 10.23
C PHE A 343 15.58 -7.34 9.58
N LEU A 344 16.49 -8.21 9.21
CA LEU A 344 16.22 -9.48 8.53
C LEU A 344 16.49 -10.62 9.53
N ASP A 345 15.45 -11.37 9.85
CA ASP A 345 15.56 -12.58 10.65
C ASP A 345 15.44 -13.77 9.71
N TYR A 346 16.55 -14.42 9.44
CA TYR A 346 16.61 -15.53 8.51
C TYR A 346 16.12 -16.82 9.17
N PRO A 347 15.54 -17.76 8.40
CA PRO A 347 15.23 -19.09 8.89
C PRO A 347 16.49 -19.79 9.39
N ASP A 348 16.37 -20.51 10.51
CA ASP A 348 17.50 -21.15 11.21
C ASP A 348 18.26 -22.15 10.33
N TYR A 349 17.55 -22.84 9.43
CA TYR A 349 18.17 -23.83 8.53
C TYR A 349 19.17 -23.22 7.56
N LEU A 350 19.08 -21.92 7.27
CA LEU A 350 20.04 -21.22 6.43
C LEU A 350 21.37 -20.99 7.15
N GLY A 351 21.39 -20.96 8.47
CA GLY A 351 22.59 -20.65 9.27
C GLY A 351 23.15 -19.25 9.03
N MET A 352 22.34 -18.36 8.42
CA MET A 352 22.69 -16.95 8.20
C MET A 352 22.56 -16.16 9.49
N GLN A 353 23.44 -15.19 9.70
CA GLN A 353 23.31 -14.28 10.83
C GLN A 353 22.22 -13.27 10.58
N ASN A 354 21.31 -13.12 11.53
CA ASN A 354 20.29 -12.08 11.50
C ASN A 354 20.93 -10.69 11.50
N THR A 355 20.22 -9.71 10.93
CA THR A 355 20.69 -8.33 10.91
C THR A 355 20.87 -7.82 12.34
N PRO A 356 22.09 -7.35 12.72
CA PRO A 356 22.34 -6.83 14.06
C PRO A 356 21.56 -5.55 14.33
N GLU A 357 21.12 -5.35 15.57
CA GLU A 357 20.33 -4.16 15.98
C GLU A 357 21.11 -2.84 15.82
N ASP A 358 22.43 -2.87 15.85
CA ASP A 358 23.31 -1.71 15.68
C ASP A 358 23.64 -1.41 14.20
N ARG A 359 23.30 -2.32 13.27
CA ARG A 359 23.57 -2.18 11.83
C ARG A 359 22.37 -2.58 10.98
N PRO A 360 21.26 -1.82 11.06
CA PRO A 360 20.09 -2.10 10.23
C PRO A 360 20.37 -1.87 8.75
N GLU A 361 19.67 -2.60 7.90
CA GLU A 361 19.60 -2.32 6.46
C GLU A 361 18.80 -1.04 6.23
N SER A 362 19.24 -0.22 5.29
CA SER A 362 18.56 1.02 4.92
C SER A 362 17.81 0.94 3.57
N ASN A 363 18.10 -0.09 2.76
CA ASN A 363 17.46 -0.27 1.47
C ASN A 363 16.11 -0.98 1.64
N PRO A 364 14.97 -0.33 1.33
CA PRO A 364 13.66 -0.94 1.46
C PRO A 364 13.32 -1.95 0.35
N ASN A 365 14.10 -1.96 -0.75
CA ASN A 365 13.99 -2.99 -1.79
C ASN A 365 14.90 -4.16 -1.44
N LEU A 366 14.32 -5.31 -1.17
CA LEU A 366 15.00 -6.44 -0.58
C LEU A 366 15.14 -7.60 -1.57
N GLN A 367 16.23 -8.35 -1.43
CA GLN A 367 16.42 -9.64 -2.07
C GLN A 367 16.89 -10.62 -1.00
N VAL A 368 15.98 -11.46 -0.52
CA VAL A 368 16.17 -12.30 0.66
C VAL A 368 15.62 -13.71 0.43
N PRO A 369 16.14 -14.75 1.10
CA PRO A 369 15.56 -16.08 1.07
C PRO A 369 14.09 -16.10 1.45
N LEU A 370 13.32 -17.02 0.88
CA LEU A 370 11.94 -17.27 1.31
C LEU A 370 11.91 -17.63 2.81
N PHE A 371 10.81 -17.27 3.46
CA PHE A 371 10.57 -17.44 4.90
C PHE A 371 11.45 -16.57 5.81
N THR A 372 12.20 -15.61 5.23
CA THR A 372 12.85 -14.55 6.00
C THR A 372 11.78 -13.64 6.60
N ARG A 373 11.88 -13.34 7.89
CA ARG A 373 11.05 -12.32 8.54
C ARG A 373 11.70 -10.96 8.38
N VAL A 374 10.97 -10.05 7.76
CA VAL A 374 11.37 -8.66 7.59
C VAL A 374 10.72 -7.84 8.70
N ARG A 375 11.53 -7.32 9.61
CA ARG A 375 11.11 -6.34 10.62
C ARG A 375 11.58 -4.97 10.17
N PHE A 376 10.72 -3.96 10.22
CA PHE A 376 11.16 -2.60 9.94
C PHE A 376 10.68 -1.62 11.00
N VAL A 377 11.46 -0.56 11.14
CA VAL A 377 11.16 0.61 11.95
C VAL A 377 11.28 1.83 11.04
N ALA A 378 10.18 2.51 10.77
CA ALA A 378 10.20 3.74 9.99
C ALA A 378 9.85 4.93 10.87
N VAL A 379 10.58 6.02 10.69
CA VAL A 379 10.40 7.29 11.41
C VAL A 379 9.87 8.32 10.44
N SER A 380 8.81 9.02 10.82
CA SER A 380 8.19 10.07 10.02
C SER A 380 8.77 11.44 10.35
N THR A 381 8.79 12.34 9.36
CA THR A 381 9.14 13.76 9.54
C THR A 381 8.13 14.49 10.44
N GLU A 382 6.86 14.11 10.42
CA GLU A 382 5.76 14.74 11.14
C GLU A 382 5.09 13.73 12.10
N ALA A 383 4.40 14.26 13.12
CA ALA A 383 3.59 13.44 14.02
C ALA A 383 2.48 12.71 13.26
N LEU A 384 2.28 11.44 13.56
CA LEU A 384 1.31 10.57 12.91
C LEU A 384 0.07 10.36 13.78
N ALA A 385 -1.09 10.31 13.16
CA ALA A 385 -2.33 9.80 13.75
C ALA A 385 -2.45 8.27 13.55
N SER A 386 -2.06 7.78 12.38
CA SER A 386 -2.01 6.36 12.03
C SER A 386 -1.07 6.13 10.85
N ALA A 387 -0.70 4.89 10.61
CA ALA A 387 -0.08 4.47 9.37
C ALA A 387 -0.78 3.21 8.84
N VAL A 388 -0.76 3.04 7.53
CA VAL A 388 -1.36 1.87 6.89
C VAL A 388 -0.28 1.22 6.04
N ILE A 389 -0.03 -0.05 6.28
CA ILE A 389 0.84 -0.85 5.41
C ILE A 389 -0.03 -1.75 4.53
N HIS A 390 0.28 -1.76 3.26
CA HIS A 390 -0.30 -2.68 2.28
C HIS A 390 0.80 -3.62 1.79
N ILE A 391 0.56 -4.94 1.84
CA ILE A 391 1.54 -5.97 1.46
C ILE A 391 0.89 -6.87 0.42
N GLY A 392 1.53 -7.04 -0.72
CA GLY A 392 1.05 -7.84 -1.85
C GLY A 392 0.50 -6.99 -2.99
N ALA A 393 -0.12 -7.63 -3.97
CA ALA A 393 -0.69 -6.95 -5.13
C ALA A 393 -1.80 -5.97 -4.73
N LYS A 394 -1.89 -4.85 -5.43
CA LYS A 394 -2.77 -3.71 -5.11
C LYS A 394 -4.24 -4.09 -4.84
N ASP A 395 -4.75 -5.11 -5.51
CA ASP A 395 -6.15 -5.54 -5.44
C ASP A 395 -6.35 -6.83 -4.60
N ALA A 396 -5.27 -7.49 -4.16
CA ALA A 396 -5.33 -8.79 -3.46
C ALA A 396 -4.44 -8.86 -2.20
N GLY A 397 -3.75 -7.78 -1.85
CA GLY A 397 -2.84 -7.74 -0.72
C GLY A 397 -3.52 -7.57 0.65
N THR A 398 -2.75 -7.80 1.70
CA THR A 398 -3.17 -7.58 3.08
C THR A 398 -2.92 -6.14 3.48
N THR A 399 -3.93 -5.49 4.08
CA THR A 399 -3.83 -4.13 4.59
C THR A 399 -3.90 -4.12 6.11
N VAL A 400 -2.93 -3.52 6.76
CA VAL A 400 -2.85 -3.43 8.23
C VAL A 400 -2.70 -1.98 8.66
N THR A 401 -3.53 -1.56 9.61
CA THR A 401 -3.44 -0.24 10.23
C THR A 401 -2.58 -0.31 11.48
N LEU A 402 -1.55 0.54 11.52
CA LEU A 402 -0.57 0.61 12.59
C LEU A 402 -0.80 1.84 13.46
N LYS A 403 -0.63 1.67 14.78
CA LYS A 403 -0.55 2.79 15.72
C LYS A 403 0.89 3.30 15.78
N PRO A 404 1.09 4.62 15.63
CA PRO A 404 2.42 5.22 15.80
C PRO A 404 2.88 5.12 17.25
N GLU A 405 4.16 4.85 17.43
CA GLU A 405 4.86 4.86 18.71
C GLU A 405 5.58 6.19 18.92
N PRO A 406 5.76 6.64 20.18
CA PRO A 406 6.55 7.83 20.46
C PRO A 406 8.03 7.60 20.13
N ASP A 407 8.65 8.62 19.53
CA ASP A 407 10.09 8.67 19.33
C ASP A 407 10.84 9.01 20.64
N SER A 408 12.16 9.19 20.56
CA SER A 408 12.99 9.57 21.72
C SER A 408 12.58 10.91 22.36
N LYS A 409 11.77 11.73 21.67
CA LYS A 409 11.25 13.02 22.13
C LYS A 409 9.79 12.92 22.62
N GLY A 410 9.22 11.73 22.62
CA GLY A 410 7.83 11.50 23.04
C GLY A 410 6.78 11.85 21.97
N VAL A 411 7.18 12.13 20.74
CA VAL A 411 6.27 12.45 19.63
C VAL A 411 5.92 11.16 18.87
N PRO A 412 4.63 10.89 18.58
CA PRO A 412 4.20 9.67 17.87
C PRO A 412 4.58 9.76 16.39
N ARG A 413 5.83 9.44 16.06
CA ARG A 413 6.38 9.49 14.69
C ARG A 413 6.93 8.16 14.20
N GLN A 414 7.05 7.17 15.07
CA GLN A 414 7.66 5.89 14.75
C GLN A 414 6.61 4.83 14.50
N ILE A 415 6.81 4.01 13.48
CA ILE A 415 5.99 2.82 13.20
C ILE A 415 6.88 1.59 13.14
N ARG A 416 6.39 0.48 13.65
CA ARG A 416 7.05 -0.83 13.60
C ARG A 416 6.09 -1.85 13.01
N TYR A 417 6.63 -2.70 12.18
CA TYR A 417 5.88 -3.84 11.65
C TYR A 417 6.83 -4.95 11.22
N PHE A 418 6.28 -6.14 11.04
CA PHE A 418 7.00 -7.26 10.45
C PHE A 418 6.09 -8.07 9.55
N PHE A 419 6.68 -8.71 8.56
CA PHE A 419 6.03 -9.67 7.69
C PHE A 419 7.02 -10.74 7.27
N ASP A 420 6.50 -11.92 6.93
CA ASP A 420 7.29 -13.03 6.44
C ASP A 420 7.26 -13.06 4.90
N VAL A 421 8.41 -13.32 4.27
CA VAL A 421 8.52 -13.39 2.81
C VAL A 421 8.10 -14.78 2.35
N THR A 422 6.86 -14.92 1.90
CA THR A 422 6.26 -16.22 1.51
C THR A 422 6.22 -16.46 0.00
N GLU A 423 6.44 -15.41 -0.80
CA GLU A 423 6.36 -15.45 -2.26
C GLU A 423 7.67 -14.99 -2.91
N THR A 424 7.92 -15.44 -4.13
CA THR A 424 9.11 -15.06 -4.88
C THR A 424 9.16 -13.59 -5.29
N PHE A 425 8.01 -12.93 -5.29
CA PHE A 425 7.88 -11.49 -5.52
C PHE A 425 6.74 -10.94 -4.68
N MET A 426 7.04 -9.99 -3.85
CA MET A 426 6.08 -9.24 -3.02
C MET A 426 6.35 -7.75 -3.15
N GLU A 427 5.33 -6.95 -2.99
CA GLU A 427 5.46 -5.50 -2.86
C GLU A 427 4.84 -5.07 -1.53
N TYR A 428 5.36 -3.99 -0.96
CA TYR A 428 4.71 -3.34 0.17
C TYR A 428 4.75 -1.83 0.02
N GLN A 429 3.72 -1.17 0.54
CA GLN A 429 3.56 0.27 0.50
C GLN A 429 3.16 0.78 1.88
N ILE A 430 3.72 1.92 2.28
CA ILE A 430 3.42 2.55 3.57
C ILE A 430 2.73 3.88 3.33
N THR A 431 1.48 3.98 3.77
CA THR A 431 0.71 5.22 3.79
C THR A 431 0.74 5.79 5.20
N LEU A 432 1.23 7.02 5.33
CA LEU A 432 1.31 7.74 6.60
C LEU A 432 0.16 8.74 6.69
N ASN A 433 -0.60 8.71 7.76
CA ASN A 433 -1.63 9.70 8.07
C ASN A 433 -1.15 10.57 9.22
N GLY A 434 -0.83 11.81 8.92
CA GLY A 434 -0.33 12.78 9.89
C GLY A 434 -1.41 13.22 10.89
N ALA A 435 -0.99 13.56 12.07
CA ALA A 435 -1.85 14.24 13.07
C ALA A 435 -2.32 15.63 12.57
N ASN A 436 -1.73 16.12 11.50
CA ASN A 436 -2.06 17.35 10.80
C ASN A 436 -3.15 17.19 9.71
N GLU A 437 -3.85 16.04 9.65
CA GLU A 437 -4.90 15.70 8.68
C GLU A 437 -4.40 15.47 7.24
N LEU A 438 -3.09 15.38 7.03
CA LEU A 438 -2.48 15.11 5.73
C LEU A 438 -1.95 13.69 5.66
N ALA A 439 -2.02 13.09 4.48
CA ALA A 439 -1.34 11.84 4.17
C ALA A 439 -0.01 12.13 3.45
N ASN A 440 0.90 11.14 3.43
CA ASN A 440 2.12 11.25 2.64
C ASN A 440 1.79 11.34 1.15
N ARG A 441 2.61 12.09 0.42
CA ARG A 441 2.52 12.18 -1.04
C ARG A 441 3.06 10.89 -1.66
N ASP A 442 2.37 10.42 -2.68
CA ASP A 442 2.82 9.33 -3.55
C ASP A 442 3.58 8.22 -2.80
N PRO A 443 2.89 7.48 -1.93
CA PRO A 443 3.55 6.42 -1.16
C PRO A 443 4.25 5.44 -2.11
N LEU A 444 5.57 5.27 -1.92
CA LEU A 444 6.41 4.43 -2.76
C LEU A 444 6.06 2.96 -2.56
N ASN A 445 6.07 2.21 -3.66
CA ASN A 445 6.03 0.76 -3.62
C ASN A 445 7.45 0.24 -3.47
N TYR A 446 7.68 -0.55 -2.45
CA TYR A 446 8.92 -1.24 -2.19
C TYR A 446 8.78 -2.69 -2.61
N SER A 447 9.81 -3.23 -3.28
CA SER A 447 9.82 -4.59 -3.77
C SER A 447 10.60 -5.53 -2.86
N VAL A 448 10.09 -6.74 -2.67
CA VAL A 448 10.78 -7.82 -1.97
C VAL A 448 10.84 -9.03 -2.89
N LYS A 449 12.05 -9.41 -3.28
CA LYS A 449 12.32 -10.61 -4.07
C LYS A 449 12.68 -11.75 -3.12
N GLY A 450 11.78 -12.72 -3.01
CA GLY A 450 12.01 -13.96 -2.28
C GLY A 450 12.85 -14.94 -3.12
N LEU A 451 14.01 -15.35 -2.62
CA LEU A 451 14.84 -16.35 -3.24
C LEU A 451 14.41 -17.74 -2.78
N PRO A 452 13.90 -18.59 -3.67
CA PRO A 452 13.56 -19.95 -3.30
C PRO A 452 14.82 -20.76 -3.02
N ASP A 453 14.75 -21.60 -2.01
CA ASP A 453 15.74 -22.61 -1.72
C ASP A 453 15.81 -23.65 -2.84
N GLN A 454 17.01 -23.90 -3.36
CA GLN A 454 17.20 -24.85 -4.45
C GLN A 454 17.14 -26.27 -3.90
N ARG A 455 16.72 -27.20 -4.73
CA ARG A 455 16.74 -28.61 -4.36
C ARG A 455 18.14 -29.19 -4.50
N PRO A 456 18.54 -30.14 -3.62
CA PRO A 456 19.80 -30.85 -3.76
C PRO A 456 19.93 -31.50 -5.16
N MET A 457 21.14 -31.51 -5.70
CA MET A 457 21.44 -32.08 -6.99
C MET A 457 22.35 -33.32 -6.85
N PRO A 458 21.81 -34.49 -6.52
CA PRO A 458 22.57 -35.71 -6.46
C PRO A 458 22.86 -36.25 -7.84
N THR A 459 24.11 -36.70 -8.06
CA THR A 459 24.57 -37.35 -9.27
C THR A 459 25.32 -38.61 -8.94
N VAL A 460 24.97 -39.73 -9.53
CA VAL A 460 25.77 -40.95 -9.44
C VAL A 460 26.84 -40.92 -10.56
N LEU A 461 28.08 -40.76 -10.13
CA LEU A 461 29.22 -40.71 -11.07
C LEU A 461 29.64 -42.09 -11.56
N ASP A 462 29.52 -43.08 -10.68
CA ASP A 462 29.79 -44.50 -11.02
C ASP A 462 28.86 -45.39 -10.16
N PRO A 463 28.06 -46.28 -10.79
CA PRO A 463 27.88 -46.53 -12.22
C PRO A 463 27.10 -45.46 -12.95
N VAL A 464 27.35 -45.27 -14.22
CA VAL A 464 26.67 -44.26 -15.05
C VAL A 464 25.27 -44.73 -15.51
N GLY A 465 25.00 -46.03 -15.44
CA GLY A 465 23.69 -46.59 -15.89
C GLY A 465 23.51 -48.04 -15.46
N ASP A 466 22.54 -48.71 -16.07
CA ASP A 466 22.20 -50.07 -15.75
C ASP A 466 23.36 -51.04 -16.10
N GLU A 467 23.60 -52.00 -15.21
CA GLU A 467 24.69 -52.97 -15.33
C GLU A 467 24.17 -54.39 -15.08
N LYS A 468 24.88 -55.40 -15.67
CA LYS A 468 24.74 -56.79 -15.25
C LYS A 468 25.70 -57.03 -14.07
N ALA A 469 25.23 -57.78 -13.10
CA ALA A 469 25.98 -58.12 -11.90
C ALA A 469 25.80 -59.62 -11.57
N THR A 470 26.76 -60.17 -10.83
CA THR A 470 26.62 -61.53 -10.26
C THR A 470 26.03 -61.44 -8.84
N GLU A 471 25.57 -62.57 -8.34
CA GLU A 471 25.09 -62.68 -6.92
C GLU A 471 26.20 -62.37 -5.91
N LEU A 472 27.48 -62.45 -6.27
CA LEU A 472 28.64 -62.17 -5.43
C LEU A 472 29.16 -60.72 -5.59
N CYS A 473 28.44 -59.88 -6.35
CA CYS A 473 28.92 -58.55 -6.67
C CYS A 473 29.03 -57.64 -5.47
N GLU A 474 30.15 -56.94 -5.36
CA GLU A 474 30.42 -55.84 -4.45
C GLU A 474 30.72 -54.59 -5.29
N ARG A 475 29.73 -53.75 -5.53
CA ARG A 475 29.79 -52.59 -6.41
C ARG A 475 30.10 -51.31 -5.65
N PRO A 476 31.28 -50.72 -5.82
CA PRO A 476 31.52 -49.37 -5.33
C PRO A 476 30.64 -48.36 -6.07
N LEU A 477 29.97 -47.50 -5.34
CA LEU A 477 29.18 -46.36 -5.84
C LEU A 477 29.94 -45.09 -5.56
N LEU A 478 30.03 -44.20 -6.51
CA LEU A 478 30.57 -42.86 -6.31
C LEU A 478 29.44 -41.86 -6.56
N ILE A 479 29.11 -41.08 -5.51
CA ILE A 479 27.99 -40.18 -5.47
C ILE A 479 28.54 -38.77 -5.28
N ASP A 480 28.09 -37.82 -6.08
CA ASP A 480 28.40 -36.41 -5.98
C ASP A 480 27.09 -35.65 -5.74
N THR A 481 27.03 -34.88 -4.68
CA THR A 481 25.83 -34.16 -4.32
C THR A 481 26.16 -32.68 -4.03
N LYS A 482 25.37 -31.77 -4.61
CA LYS A 482 25.52 -30.34 -4.40
C LYS A 482 24.20 -29.74 -3.93
N ASP A 483 24.30 -28.73 -3.07
CA ASP A 483 23.18 -27.97 -2.55
C ASP A 483 23.65 -26.57 -2.14
N ASP A 484 22.76 -25.56 -2.25
CA ASP A 484 23.12 -24.17 -1.92
C ASP A 484 23.08 -23.87 -0.43
N HIS A 485 22.34 -24.67 0.34
CA HIS A 485 22.14 -24.46 1.79
C HIS A 485 22.56 -25.64 2.66
N GLY A 486 23.20 -26.65 2.06
CA GLY A 486 23.78 -27.80 2.71
C GLY A 486 22.86 -29.01 2.79
N ILE A 487 23.49 -30.17 2.92
CA ILE A 487 22.87 -31.48 2.82
C ILE A 487 22.69 -32.07 4.20
N ARG A 488 21.46 -32.46 4.54
CA ARG A 488 21.08 -33.07 5.81
C ARG A 488 21.32 -34.56 5.82
N GLU A 489 20.91 -35.25 4.76
CA GLU A 489 21.02 -36.69 4.69
C GLU A 489 21.28 -37.17 3.26
N ILE A 490 22.19 -38.12 3.11
CA ILE A 490 22.41 -38.90 1.90
C ILE A 490 22.15 -40.36 2.23
N ALA A 491 21.28 -41.03 1.48
CA ALA A 491 20.97 -42.42 1.67
C ALA A 491 20.94 -43.16 0.32
N VAL A 492 21.37 -44.40 0.33
CA VAL A 492 21.17 -45.35 -0.77
C VAL A 492 19.92 -46.15 -0.49
N GLU A 493 18.97 -46.09 -1.40
CA GLU A 493 17.75 -46.88 -1.36
C GLU A 493 17.87 -48.02 -2.35
N VAL A 494 17.68 -49.25 -1.89
CA VAL A 494 17.83 -50.47 -2.70
C VAL A 494 16.53 -51.28 -2.61
N LYS A 495 16.12 -51.87 -3.72
CA LYS A 495 14.93 -52.72 -3.81
C LYS A 495 15.22 -53.89 -4.73
N ILE A 496 14.71 -55.09 -4.41
CA ILE A 496 14.79 -56.28 -5.24
C ILE A 496 13.45 -56.48 -5.96
N VAL A 497 13.49 -56.49 -7.29
CA VAL A 497 12.32 -56.79 -8.13
C VAL A 497 12.26 -58.28 -8.40
N GLY A 498 11.13 -58.92 -8.14
CA GLY A 498 10.94 -60.39 -8.28
C GLY A 498 10.74 -61.14 -6.95
N THR A 499 10.96 -60.48 -5.82
CA THR A 499 10.69 -61.06 -4.50
C THR A 499 9.37 -60.57 -3.93
N LYS A 500 8.84 -61.24 -2.86
CA LYS A 500 7.57 -60.85 -2.20
C LYS A 500 7.62 -59.49 -1.47
N SER A 501 8.82 -58.91 -1.23
CA SER A 501 8.99 -57.60 -0.59
C SER A 501 9.21 -56.54 -1.67
N THR A 502 8.29 -55.61 -1.73
CA THR A 502 8.36 -54.44 -2.63
C THR A 502 8.96 -53.20 -1.98
N ASP A 503 9.39 -53.32 -0.74
CA ASP A 503 9.84 -52.19 0.07
C ASP A 503 11.32 -51.83 -0.24
N TRP A 504 11.56 -50.48 -0.23
CA TRP A 504 12.91 -49.97 -0.36
C TRP A 504 13.69 -50.13 0.95
N GLN A 505 14.80 -50.82 0.88
CA GLN A 505 15.77 -50.86 1.98
C GLN A 505 16.62 -49.59 1.88
N ARG A 506 16.71 -48.85 2.98
CA ARG A 506 17.44 -47.57 3.05
C ARG A 506 18.70 -47.70 3.90
N VAL A 507 19.81 -47.34 3.32
CA VAL A 507 21.10 -47.27 4.00
C VAL A 507 21.58 -45.84 4.03
N ILE A 508 21.68 -45.28 5.20
CA ILE A 508 22.09 -43.87 5.39
C ILE A 508 23.65 -43.86 5.36
N LEU A 509 24.20 -43.06 4.44
CA LEU A 509 25.65 -42.92 4.26
C LEU A 509 26.24 -41.88 5.23
N GLY A 510 25.45 -40.90 5.62
CA GLY A 510 25.85 -39.88 6.60
C GLY A 510 24.63 -39.19 7.15
N LYS A 511 24.55 -39.02 8.46
CA LYS A 511 23.63 -38.15 9.17
C LYS A 511 24.41 -36.95 9.66
N GLU A 512 23.77 -35.78 9.53
CA GLU A 512 24.30 -34.54 10.10
C GLU A 512 25.63 -34.05 9.47
N HIS A 513 25.69 -34.04 8.15
CA HIS A 513 26.73 -33.27 7.48
C HIS A 513 26.41 -31.79 7.64
N ASN A 514 27.02 -31.17 8.67
CA ASN A 514 26.98 -29.73 8.99
C ASN A 514 25.63 -29.14 9.33
N ARG A 515 25.28 -29.21 10.61
CA ARG A 515 24.21 -28.43 11.20
C ARG A 515 24.42 -26.93 10.87
N PRO A 516 23.38 -26.17 10.48
CA PRO A 516 23.49 -24.78 10.01
C PRO A 516 24.04 -23.77 11.01
N GLN A 517 24.40 -24.15 12.22
CA GLN A 517 24.94 -23.24 13.24
C GLN A 517 26.25 -22.55 12.83
N ASP A 518 26.87 -23.01 11.74
CA ASP A 518 28.12 -22.43 11.24
C ASP A 518 28.03 -22.25 9.72
N TYR A 519 27.45 -21.13 9.27
CA TYR A 519 27.35 -20.77 7.85
C TYR A 519 28.68 -20.88 7.09
N ASN A 520 29.79 -20.61 7.75
CA ASN A 520 31.14 -20.67 7.17
C ASN A 520 31.70 -22.08 7.04
N ARG A 521 31.02 -23.14 7.50
CA ARG A 521 31.43 -24.54 7.44
C ARG A 521 30.49 -25.44 6.65
N ARG A 522 29.60 -24.88 5.87
CA ARG A 522 28.71 -25.65 5.00
C ARG A 522 29.47 -26.55 4.07
N GLN A 523 29.04 -27.78 3.95
CA GLN A 523 29.37 -28.61 2.83
C GLN A 523 28.23 -28.53 1.83
N ASP A 524 28.35 -27.60 0.92
CA ASP A 524 27.48 -27.44 -0.25
C ASP A 524 27.80 -28.48 -1.35
N HIS A 525 28.93 -29.21 -1.19
CA HIS A 525 29.37 -30.20 -2.11
C HIS A 525 29.97 -31.40 -1.36
N ILE A 526 29.29 -32.54 -1.46
CA ILE A 526 29.70 -33.80 -0.80
C ILE A 526 29.92 -34.89 -1.82
N ARG A 527 31.11 -35.49 -1.76
CA ARG A 527 31.39 -36.75 -2.44
C ARG A 527 31.35 -37.88 -1.46
N SER A 528 30.52 -38.89 -1.74
CA SER A 528 30.36 -40.08 -0.91
C SER A 528 30.68 -41.32 -1.70
N GLU A 529 31.39 -42.24 -1.07
CA GLU A 529 31.64 -43.57 -1.60
C GLU A 529 30.86 -44.59 -0.76
N TYR A 530 30.23 -45.51 -1.44
CA TYR A 530 29.50 -46.59 -0.78
C TYR A 530 29.74 -47.91 -1.49
N LEU A 531 30.01 -48.98 -0.76
CA LEU A 531 30.15 -50.34 -1.30
C LEU A 531 28.80 -51.04 -1.24
N LEU A 532 28.09 -51.11 -2.38
CA LEU A 532 26.85 -51.87 -2.49
C LEU A 532 27.21 -53.36 -2.58
N LYS A 533 26.95 -54.10 -1.50
CA LYS A 533 27.16 -55.53 -1.41
C LYS A 533 25.91 -56.28 -1.85
N ILE A 534 25.84 -56.60 -3.12
CA ILE A 534 24.73 -57.39 -3.69
C ILE A 534 24.76 -58.82 -3.11
N SER A 535 25.96 -59.33 -2.72
CA SER A 535 26.14 -60.63 -2.06
C SER A 535 25.38 -60.78 -0.74
N GLU A 536 25.13 -59.69 -0.03
CA GLU A 536 24.37 -59.68 1.24
C GLU A 536 22.86 -59.62 1.05
N LEU A 537 22.38 -59.35 -0.18
CA LEU A 537 20.94 -59.17 -0.44
C LEU A 537 20.20 -60.50 -0.71
N GLY A 538 20.90 -61.64 -0.82
CA GLY A 538 20.31 -62.96 -1.04
C GLY A 538 19.62 -63.12 -2.40
N VAL A 539 20.08 -62.39 -3.42
CA VAL A 539 19.54 -62.43 -4.78
C VAL A 539 19.99 -63.65 -5.55
N LYS A 540 19.26 -64.02 -6.57
CA LYS A 540 19.54 -65.14 -7.48
C LYS A 540 19.60 -64.68 -8.93
N PRO A 541 20.31 -65.43 -9.81
CA PRO A 541 20.24 -65.14 -11.22
C PRO A 541 18.80 -65.05 -11.74
N GLY A 542 18.47 -63.96 -12.47
CA GLY A 542 17.14 -63.59 -12.92
C GLY A 542 16.49 -62.48 -12.11
N ASP A 543 16.95 -62.19 -10.88
CA ASP A 543 16.47 -61.05 -10.10
C ASP A 543 17.04 -59.74 -10.65
N VAL A 544 16.39 -58.64 -10.31
CA VAL A 544 16.85 -57.29 -10.64
C VAL A 544 16.94 -56.49 -9.33
N VAL A 545 18.12 -56.01 -9.02
CA VAL A 545 18.36 -55.09 -7.91
C VAL A 545 18.27 -53.65 -8.45
N VAL A 546 17.38 -52.87 -7.91
CA VAL A 546 17.17 -51.44 -8.27
C VAL A 546 17.68 -50.57 -7.17
N MET A 547 18.54 -49.62 -7.50
CA MET A 547 19.03 -48.64 -6.55
C MET A 547 18.70 -47.19 -6.98
N ARG A 548 18.60 -46.30 -6.01
CA ARG A 548 18.57 -44.85 -6.22
C ARG A 548 19.18 -44.16 -5.01
N ILE A 549 19.63 -42.94 -5.21
CA ILE A 549 20.13 -42.08 -4.14
C ILE A 549 19.03 -41.18 -3.69
N HIS A 550 18.80 -41.12 -2.39
CA HIS A 550 17.90 -40.22 -1.71
C HIS A 550 18.73 -39.16 -0.99
N VAL A 551 18.42 -37.88 -1.24
CA VAL A 551 19.10 -36.77 -0.60
C VAL A 551 18.06 -35.83 -0.02
N GLU A 552 18.27 -35.34 1.16
CA GLU A 552 17.45 -34.39 1.89
C GLU A 552 18.33 -33.22 2.35
N ASP A 553 17.85 -31.98 2.14
CA ASP A 553 18.48 -30.77 2.67
C ASP A 553 18.04 -30.44 4.10
N TRP A 554 18.52 -29.31 4.63
CA TRP A 554 18.20 -28.84 5.98
C TRP A 554 16.93 -28.01 6.08
N LYS A 555 16.23 -27.73 4.99
CA LYS A 555 15.02 -26.92 5.00
C LYS A 555 13.98 -27.52 5.93
N ASP A 556 13.54 -26.75 6.92
CA ASP A 556 12.55 -27.15 7.93
C ASP A 556 11.27 -26.30 7.90
N VAL A 557 11.18 -25.37 6.95
CA VAL A 557 10.07 -24.44 6.80
C VAL A 557 9.34 -24.66 5.47
N GLY A 558 8.10 -24.22 5.39
CA GLY A 558 7.34 -24.27 4.12
C GLY A 558 6.93 -25.67 3.68
N GLY A 559 6.78 -26.61 4.62
CA GLY A 559 6.33 -27.99 4.32
C GLY A 559 7.39 -29.08 4.48
N GLY A 560 8.57 -28.73 4.99
CA GLY A 560 9.67 -29.69 5.27
C GLY A 560 10.79 -29.62 4.26
N GLY A 561 11.79 -30.52 4.40
CA GLY A 561 12.99 -30.58 3.60
C GLY A 561 12.74 -30.88 2.12
N ASN A 562 13.57 -30.32 1.26
CA ASN A 562 13.58 -30.70 -0.13
C ASN A 562 14.22 -32.08 -0.29
N VAL A 563 13.42 -33.02 -0.70
CA VAL A 563 13.85 -34.39 -0.96
C VAL A 563 14.02 -34.60 -2.46
N VAL A 564 15.19 -35.08 -2.87
CA VAL A 564 15.46 -35.46 -4.26
C VAL A 564 15.92 -36.91 -4.30
N LYS A 565 15.37 -37.64 -5.27
CA LYS A 565 15.76 -39.00 -5.57
C LYS A 565 16.35 -39.04 -7.00
N THR A 566 17.51 -39.72 -7.17
CA THR A 566 18.08 -39.88 -8.51
C THR A 566 17.23 -40.81 -9.38
N LYS A 567 17.54 -40.89 -10.64
CA LYS A 567 17.05 -41.97 -11.51
C LYS A 567 17.43 -43.31 -10.92
N GLU A 568 16.58 -44.29 -11.11
CA GLU A 568 16.84 -45.67 -10.75
C GLU A 568 17.92 -46.26 -11.62
N ILE A 569 18.88 -46.98 -11.03
CA ILE A 569 19.91 -47.78 -11.70
C ILE A 569 19.63 -49.23 -11.40
N LYS A 570 19.62 -50.08 -12.43
CA LYS A 570 19.26 -51.51 -12.35
C LYS A 570 20.48 -52.39 -12.50
N PHE A 571 20.62 -53.31 -11.58
CA PHE A 571 21.58 -54.40 -11.68
C PHE A 571 20.83 -55.68 -11.99
N THR A 572 20.94 -56.18 -13.22
CA THR A 572 20.38 -57.46 -13.63
C THR A 572 21.29 -58.56 -13.17
N ILE A 573 20.81 -59.44 -12.28
CA ILE A 573 21.61 -60.51 -11.73
C ILE A 573 21.67 -61.64 -12.75
N VAL A 574 22.87 -61.95 -13.20
CA VAL A 574 23.13 -62.98 -14.18
C VAL A 574 24.07 -64.04 -13.59
N PRO A 575 24.05 -65.29 -14.17
CA PRO A 575 25.04 -66.32 -13.80
C PRO A 575 26.48 -65.83 -14.04
N ILE A 576 27.41 -66.22 -13.18
CA ILE A 576 28.85 -65.87 -13.32
C ILE A 576 29.34 -66.20 -14.71
N THR A 577 28.98 -67.38 -15.25
CA THR A 577 29.37 -67.86 -16.56
C THR A 577 28.93 -66.99 -17.73
N GLU A 578 27.73 -66.34 -17.60
CA GLU A 578 27.22 -65.39 -18.61
C GLU A 578 28.07 -64.12 -18.63
N LEU A 579 28.31 -63.53 -17.47
CA LEU A 579 29.09 -62.31 -17.37
C LEU A 579 30.56 -62.54 -17.73
N GLU A 580 31.13 -63.64 -17.30
CA GLU A 580 32.51 -64.06 -17.69
C GLU A 580 32.69 -64.15 -19.24
N LYS A 581 31.73 -64.76 -19.91
CA LYS A 581 31.72 -64.79 -21.38
C LYS A 581 31.60 -63.45 -22.03
N GLU A 582 30.78 -62.55 -21.45
CA GLU A 582 30.65 -61.19 -21.95
C GLU A 582 31.93 -60.40 -21.78
N LEU A 583 32.63 -60.51 -20.64
CA LEU A 583 33.89 -59.83 -20.39
C LEU A 583 35.02 -60.38 -21.27
N GLN A 584 35.04 -61.69 -21.50
CA GLN A 584 35.98 -62.33 -22.43
C GLN A 584 35.77 -61.81 -23.86
N THR A 585 34.52 -61.74 -24.33
CA THR A 585 34.24 -61.26 -25.69
C THR A 585 34.63 -59.76 -25.80
N ALA A 586 34.46 -58.95 -24.73
CA ALA A 586 34.94 -57.59 -24.74
C ALA A 586 36.45 -57.46 -24.86
N ILE A 587 37.22 -58.31 -24.15
CA ILE A 587 38.69 -58.33 -24.27
C ILE A 587 39.11 -58.78 -25.68
N ASP A 588 38.45 -59.76 -26.27
CA ASP A 588 38.77 -60.24 -27.64
C ASP A 588 38.54 -59.13 -28.66
N LEU A 589 37.49 -58.36 -28.53
CA LEU A 589 37.22 -57.17 -29.37
C LEU A 589 38.28 -56.07 -29.17
N ILE A 590 38.75 -55.83 -27.95
CA ILE A 590 39.84 -54.89 -27.68
C ILE A 590 41.13 -55.38 -28.30
N LYS A 591 41.44 -56.69 -28.20
CA LYS A 591 42.62 -57.32 -28.86
C LYS A 591 42.58 -57.10 -30.38
N GLN A 592 41.44 -57.35 -31.03
CA GLN A 592 41.24 -57.05 -32.45
C GLN A 592 41.52 -55.60 -32.80
N THR A 593 41.00 -54.72 -31.97
CA THR A 593 41.15 -53.26 -32.14
C THR A 593 42.63 -52.87 -32.04
N LEU A 594 43.31 -53.32 -30.99
CA LEU A 594 44.74 -53.08 -30.79
C LEU A 594 45.59 -53.66 -31.96
N GLU A 595 45.27 -54.85 -32.46
CA GLU A 595 45.99 -55.43 -33.62
C GLU A 595 45.78 -54.58 -34.89
N ASN A 596 44.57 -54.09 -35.11
CA ASN A 596 44.29 -53.15 -36.21
C ASN A 596 45.06 -51.83 -36.06
N LEU A 597 45.13 -51.29 -34.82
CA LEU A 597 45.89 -50.07 -34.49
C LEU A 597 47.40 -50.33 -34.74
N ARG A 598 47.93 -51.54 -34.39
CA ARG A 598 49.27 -51.88 -34.60
C ARG A 598 49.60 -51.87 -36.11
N LYS A 599 48.75 -52.51 -36.98
CA LYS A 599 48.90 -52.49 -38.45
C LYS A 599 48.90 -51.07 -39.00
N ARG A 600 47.97 -50.21 -38.55
CA ARG A 600 47.89 -48.76 -38.89
C ARG A 600 49.15 -48.04 -38.49
N GLN A 601 49.66 -48.28 -37.27
CA GLN A 601 50.86 -47.65 -36.74
C GLN A 601 52.11 -48.04 -37.57
N VAL A 602 52.22 -49.31 -38.05
CA VAL A 602 53.27 -49.72 -38.92
C VAL A 602 53.18 -49.00 -40.27
N ALA A 603 52.00 -48.93 -40.86
CA ALA A 603 51.81 -48.17 -42.12
C ALA A 603 52.10 -46.66 -41.92
N GLY A 604 51.74 -46.09 -40.77
CA GLY A 604 52.07 -44.71 -40.43
C GLY A 604 53.57 -44.46 -40.28
N TYR A 605 54.30 -45.43 -39.68
CA TYR A 605 55.75 -45.40 -39.58
C TYR A 605 56.42 -45.43 -40.98
N GLU A 606 55.98 -46.34 -41.86
CA GLU A 606 56.48 -46.43 -43.26
C GLU A 606 56.17 -45.13 -44.03
N ARG A 607 54.97 -44.55 -43.83
CA ARG A 607 54.56 -43.29 -44.44
C ARG A 607 55.43 -42.11 -43.99
N VAL A 608 55.71 -41.99 -42.70
CA VAL A 608 56.61 -40.95 -42.19
C VAL A 608 58.00 -41.09 -42.65
N GLY A 609 58.52 -42.35 -42.73
CA GLY A 609 59.79 -42.65 -43.33
C GLY A 609 59.90 -42.31 -44.86
N GLY A 610 58.77 -42.47 -45.59
CA GLY A 610 58.63 -41.98 -46.95
C GLY A 610 58.65 -40.45 -47.08
N LEU A 611 57.93 -39.76 -46.12
CA LEU A 611 57.95 -38.33 -46.08
C LEU A 611 59.33 -37.74 -45.74
N ASP A 612 60.09 -38.39 -44.84
CA ASP A 612 61.47 -37.98 -44.54
C ASP A 612 62.37 -38.12 -45.78
N LYS A 613 62.27 -39.20 -46.51
CA LYS A 613 63.02 -39.39 -47.81
C LYS A 613 62.63 -38.33 -48.83
N LYS A 614 61.34 -37.95 -48.91
CA LYS A 614 60.82 -37.00 -49.91
C LYS A 614 61.13 -35.55 -49.55
N TYR A 615 60.97 -35.15 -48.28
CA TYR A 615 61.02 -33.78 -47.84
C TYR A 615 62.22 -33.47 -46.90
N GLY A 616 62.80 -34.46 -46.21
CA GLY A 616 63.79 -34.24 -45.15
C GLY A 616 65.04 -33.50 -45.65
N GLY A 617 65.42 -33.61 -46.93
CA GLY A 617 66.58 -32.97 -47.53
C GLY A 617 66.34 -31.51 -48.00
N LEU A 618 65.19 -30.96 -47.93
CA LEU A 618 64.85 -29.62 -48.45
C LEU A 618 65.21 -28.50 -47.46
N ASP A 619 66.07 -27.54 -47.88
CA ASP A 619 66.48 -26.37 -47.08
C ASP A 619 65.57 -25.15 -47.26
N GLU A 620 64.28 -25.43 -47.42
CA GLU A 620 63.22 -24.40 -47.53
C GLU A 620 61.95 -24.86 -46.80
N LYS A 621 61.05 -23.93 -46.51
CA LYS A 621 59.73 -24.26 -45.95
C LYS A 621 58.95 -25.10 -46.96
N LEU A 622 58.29 -26.15 -46.48
CA LEU A 622 57.40 -26.97 -47.29
C LEU A 622 56.29 -26.16 -47.94
N GLY A 623 56.05 -26.28 -49.19
CA GLY A 623 54.90 -25.76 -49.90
C GLY A 623 53.60 -26.30 -49.31
N SER A 624 52.48 -25.76 -49.72
CA SER A 624 51.14 -26.10 -49.17
C SER A 624 50.84 -27.60 -49.27
N GLU A 625 51.20 -28.25 -50.35
CA GLU A 625 51.03 -29.70 -50.60
C GLU A 625 51.89 -30.54 -49.64
N GLY A 626 53.21 -30.31 -49.61
CA GLY A 626 54.09 -31.06 -48.71
C GLY A 626 53.76 -30.84 -47.20
N SER A 627 53.45 -29.62 -46.82
CA SER A 627 53.00 -29.33 -45.46
C SER A 627 51.66 -30.03 -45.15
N GLY A 628 50.74 -30.16 -46.15
CA GLY A 628 49.48 -30.83 -46.01
C GLY A 628 49.68 -32.34 -45.81
N GLU A 629 50.57 -32.98 -46.60
CA GLU A 629 50.89 -34.41 -46.48
C GLU A 629 51.50 -34.80 -45.15
N VAL A 630 52.43 -33.95 -44.62
CA VAL A 630 53.07 -34.18 -43.32
C VAL A 630 52.05 -33.94 -42.17
N LYS A 631 51.26 -32.92 -42.28
CA LYS A 631 50.20 -32.65 -41.27
C LYS A 631 49.16 -33.77 -41.23
N SER A 632 48.78 -34.32 -42.39
CA SER A 632 47.86 -35.44 -42.46
C SER A 632 48.44 -36.69 -41.72
N ALA A 633 49.73 -36.96 -41.83
CA ALA A 633 50.38 -38.06 -41.08
C ALA A 633 50.31 -37.77 -39.53
N GLY A 634 50.48 -36.50 -39.12
CA GLY A 634 50.34 -36.10 -37.73
C GLY A 634 48.90 -36.28 -37.19
N LEU A 635 47.89 -35.95 -38.01
CA LEU A 635 46.47 -36.15 -37.64
C LEU A 635 46.16 -37.67 -37.54
N GLU A 636 46.70 -38.50 -38.42
CA GLU A 636 46.51 -39.92 -38.31
C GLU A 636 47.16 -40.52 -37.04
N GLN A 637 48.31 -40.00 -36.63
CA GLN A 637 48.96 -40.39 -35.38
C GLN A 637 48.09 -39.98 -34.16
N ASN A 638 47.44 -38.81 -34.20
CA ASN A 638 46.52 -38.37 -33.15
C ASN A 638 45.28 -39.28 -33.07
N ASP A 639 44.72 -39.71 -34.18
CA ASP A 639 43.63 -40.69 -34.22
C ASP A 639 44.02 -42.01 -33.56
N ILE A 640 45.22 -42.49 -33.85
CA ILE A 640 45.76 -43.68 -33.20
C ILE A 640 45.90 -43.48 -31.71
N THR A 641 46.43 -42.33 -31.28
CA THR A 641 46.54 -41.98 -29.83
C THR A 641 45.21 -42.05 -29.14
N SER A 642 44.18 -41.37 -29.69
CA SER A 642 42.85 -41.37 -29.16
C SER A 642 42.21 -42.76 -29.04
N LYS A 643 42.42 -43.61 -30.05
CA LYS A 643 41.90 -44.99 -30.05
C LYS A 643 42.62 -45.88 -29.04
N LEU A 644 43.94 -45.70 -28.88
CA LEU A 644 44.72 -46.43 -27.87
C LEU A 644 44.22 -46.06 -26.44
N ASP A 645 43.95 -44.77 -26.19
CA ASP A 645 43.35 -44.37 -24.90
C ASP A 645 41.95 -44.96 -24.72
N GLY A 646 41.14 -45.02 -25.78
CA GLY A 646 39.86 -45.76 -25.79
C GLY A 646 40.01 -47.19 -25.30
N CYS A 647 40.94 -47.95 -25.94
CA CYS A 647 41.26 -49.35 -25.57
C CYS A 647 41.72 -49.47 -24.10
N ARG A 648 42.55 -48.53 -23.64
CA ARG A 648 42.96 -48.46 -22.21
C ARG A 648 41.77 -48.39 -21.29
N LYS A 649 40.85 -47.42 -21.53
CA LYS A 649 39.63 -47.18 -20.73
C LYS A 649 38.70 -48.40 -20.75
N ASP A 650 38.62 -49.08 -21.92
CA ASP A 650 37.78 -50.27 -22.05
C ASP A 650 38.34 -51.44 -21.24
N ILE A 651 39.66 -51.68 -21.26
CA ILE A 651 40.30 -52.69 -20.42
C ILE A 651 40.09 -52.39 -18.94
N GLU A 652 40.29 -51.13 -18.53
CA GLU A 652 40.04 -50.72 -17.13
C GLU A 652 38.58 -50.97 -16.71
N ARG A 653 37.61 -50.76 -17.62
CA ARG A 653 36.20 -51.04 -17.37
C ARG A 653 35.97 -52.57 -17.20
N VAL A 654 36.52 -53.38 -18.08
CA VAL A 654 36.42 -54.84 -17.97
C VAL A 654 37.06 -55.35 -16.70
N MET A 655 38.29 -54.88 -16.39
CA MET A 655 38.99 -55.23 -15.16
C MET A 655 38.20 -54.91 -13.89
N ARG A 656 37.64 -53.69 -13.80
CA ARG A 656 36.78 -53.26 -12.66
C ARG A 656 35.54 -54.13 -12.57
N ARG A 657 34.83 -54.37 -13.69
CA ARG A 657 33.62 -55.21 -13.70
C ARG A 657 33.92 -56.64 -13.25
N GLY A 658 35.05 -57.21 -13.71
CA GLY A 658 35.48 -58.55 -13.29
C GLY A 658 35.80 -58.63 -11.78
N LEU A 659 36.49 -57.63 -11.25
CA LEU A 659 36.81 -57.54 -9.81
C LEU A 659 35.55 -57.38 -8.96
N TYR A 660 34.67 -56.43 -9.30
CA TYR A 660 33.45 -56.17 -8.53
C TYR A 660 32.52 -57.36 -8.49
N ASN A 661 32.50 -58.17 -9.57
CA ASN A 661 31.66 -59.37 -9.68
C ASN A 661 32.35 -60.65 -9.17
N LYS A 662 33.54 -60.53 -8.56
CA LYS A 662 34.34 -61.66 -8.06
C LYS A 662 34.63 -62.73 -9.15
N ILE A 663 34.66 -62.28 -10.43
CA ILE A 663 35.06 -63.15 -11.58
C ILE A 663 36.57 -63.22 -11.71
N PHE A 664 37.24 -62.08 -11.53
CA PHE A 664 38.68 -61.96 -11.59
C PHE A 664 39.28 -62.02 -10.18
N ASP A 665 40.32 -62.80 -10.02
CA ASP A 665 41.21 -62.77 -8.85
C ASP A 665 42.29 -61.66 -9.00
N GLU A 666 43.06 -61.43 -7.96
CA GLU A 666 44.13 -60.43 -7.97
C GLU A 666 45.19 -60.69 -9.09
N ASN A 667 45.46 -61.94 -9.47
CA ASN A 667 46.42 -62.28 -10.48
C ASN A 667 45.89 -61.88 -11.85
N ALA A 668 44.66 -62.24 -12.18
CA ALA A 668 43.98 -61.82 -13.41
C ALA A 668 43.92 -60.32 -13.57
N ALA A 669 43.54 -59.63 -12.55
CA ALA A 669 43.49 -58.16 -12.48
C ALA A 669 44.88 -57.52 -12.70
N ASN A 670 45.91 -58.11 -12.13
CA ASN A 670 47.31 -57.66 -12.25
C ASN A 670 47.84 -57.79 -13.68
N GLU A 671 47.53 -58.90 -14.37
CA GLU A 671 47.94 -59.07 -15.75
C GLU A 671 47.25 -58.03 -16.68
N LEU A 672 45.95 -57.79 -16.53
CA LEU A 672 45.27 -56.74 -17.26
C LEU A 672 45.85 -55.37 -16.91
N GLY A 673 46.17 -55.11 -15.63
CA GLY A 673 46.76 -53.90 -15.12
C GLY A 673 48.09 -53.54 -15.70
N LYS A 674 48.92 -54.57 -16.05
CA LYS A 674 50.20 -54.38 -16.82
C LYS A 674 49.90 -53.88 -18.21
N GLY A 675 48.93 -54.47 -18.90
CA GLY A 675 48.46 -53.99 -20.21
C GLY A 675 47.96 -52.55 -20.18
N VAL A 676 47.14 -52.20 -19.18
CA VAL A 676 46.67 -50.84 -18.94
C VAL A 676 47.84 -49.89 -18.74
N THR A 677 48.82 -50.26 -17.91
CA THR A 677 49.99 -49.40 -17.62
C THR A 677 50.78 -49.07 -18.88
N ILE A 678 50.98 -50.06 -19.77
CA ILE A 678 51.65 -49.82 -21.05
C ILE A 678 50.81 -48.87 -21.91
N LEU A 679 49.52 -49.13 -22.08
CA LEU A 679 48.67 -48.30 -22.93
C LEU A 679 48.57 -46.89 -22.36
N LYS A 680 48.60 -46.72 -21.02
CA LYS A 680 48.66 -45.40 -20.34
C LYS A 680 49.93 -44.63 -20.75
N GLN A 681 51.08 -45.26 -20.74
CA GLN A 681 52.35 -44.63 -21.23
C GLN A 681 52.29 -44.25 -22.72
N LEU A 682 51.59 -45.03 -23.53
CA LEU A 682 51.46 -44.76 -24.95
C LEU A 682 50.49 -43.63 -25.31
N ALA A 683 49.40 -43.52 -24.58
CA ALA A 683 48.24 -42.74 -25.04
C ALA A 683 47.58 -41.78 -23.98
N ASP A 684 47.96 -41.80 -22.69
CA ASP A 684 47.38 -40.92 -21.70
C ASP A 684 47.82 -39.48 -21.92
N VAL A 685 46.92 -38.69 -22.48
CA VAL A 685 47.11 -37.25 -22.74
C VAL A 685 46.75 -36.38 -21.51
N ALA A 686 46.23 -36.96 -20.45
CA ALA A 686 45.76 -36.21 -19.29
C ALA A 686 46.88 -35.80 -18.31
N ASP A 687 48.05 -36.39 -18.41
CA ASP A 687 49.21 -36.06 -17.58
C ASP A 687 50.16 -35.09 -18.29
N PRO A 688 50.14 -33.80 -17.99
CA PRO A 688 50.99 -32.80 -18.60
C PRO A 688 52.46 -32.97 -18.23
N ALA A 689 52.79 -33.69 -17.16
CA ALA A 689 54.18 -33.93 -16.73
C ALA A 689 54.84 -35.09 -17.49
N ARG A 690 54.03 -35.98 -18.13
CA ARG A 690 54.50 -37.13 -18.90
C ARG A 690 53.71 -37.26 -20.19
N PRO A 691 54.08 -36.53 -21.23
CA PRO A 691 53.38 -36.59 -22.51
C PRO A 691 53.40 -38.01 -23.09
N ALA A 692 52.20 -38.43 -23.52
CA ALA A 692 52.05 -39.80 -24.14
C ALA A 692 52.98 -39.98 -25.31
N THR A 693 53.61 -41.17 -25.38
CA THR A 693 54.59 -41.54 -26.44
C THR A 693 54.04 -41.31 -27.88
N SER A 694 52.78 -41.70 -28.10
CA SER A 694 52.10 -41.51 -29.39
C SER A 694 51.78 -40.01 -29.68
N ALA A 695 51.49 -39.21 -28.68
CA ALA A 695 51.27 -37.76 -28.82
C ALA A 695 52.58 -37.05 -29.16
N LEU A 696 53.72 -37.49 -28.56
CA LEU A 696 55.04 -36.97 -28.90
C LEU A 696 55.34 -37.25 -30.37
N ALA A 697 55.10 -38.48 -30.89
CA ALA A 697 55.23 -38.78 -32.27
C ALA A 697 54.49 -37.86 -33.23
N SER A 698 53.21 -37.57 -32.92
CA SER A 698 52.37 -36.57 -33.63
C SER A 698 52.94 -35.17 -33.60
N SER A 699 53.45 -34.76 -32.42
CA SER A 699 54.04 -33.44 -32.21
C SER A 699 55.27 -33.24 -33.10
N PHE A 700 56.18 -34.24 -33.14
CA PHE A 700 57.37 -34.18 -33.95
C PHE A 700 57.05 -34.21 -35.44
N ILE A 701 56.05 -34.99 -35.89
CA ILE A 701 55.58 -34.96 -37.27
C ILE A 701 55.07 -33.54 -37.62
N THR A 702 54.32 -32.90 -36.73
CA THR A 702 53.77 -31.59 -37.00
C THR A 702 54.87 -30.50 -36.99
N GLN A 703 55.92 -30.68 -36.18
CA GLN A 703 57.08 -29.78 -36.12
C GLN A 703 57.93 -29.97 -37.46
N ALA A 704 58.06 -31.14 -37.93
CA ALA A 704 58.71 -31.41 -39.24
C ALA A 704 58.03 -30.65 -40.40
N ALA A 705 56.68 -30.54 -40.36
CA ALA A 705 55.93 -29.78 -41.36
C ALA A 705 56.22 -28.25 -41.30
N ARG A 706 56.65 -27.75 -40.16
CA ARG A 706 56.94 -26.29 -39.91
C ARG A 706 58.46 -25.98 -40.10
N ALA A 707 59.35 -26.96 -40.06
CA ALA A 707 60.78 -26.76 -40.12
C ALA A 707 61.20 -26.14 -41.46
N ALA A 708 62.04 -25.11 -41.37
CA ALA A 708 62.55 -24.39 -42.54
C ALA A 708 63.91 -24.93 -43.05
N LYS A 709 64.66 -25.64 -42.19
CA LYS A 709 65.99 -26.20 -42.51
C LYS A 709 65.91 -27.71 -42.61
N SER A 710 66.68 -28.30 -43.54
CA SER A 710 66.77 -29.77 -43.77
C SER A 710 67.21 -30.51 -42.52
N LYS A 711 68.18 -29.97 -41.78
CA LYS A 711 68.66 -30.59 -40.53
C LYS A 711 67.56 -30.71 -39.51
N ASP A 712 66.91 -29.58 -39.19
CA ASP A 712 65.84 -29.54 -38.19
C ASP A 712 64.66 -30.44 -38.56
N ARG A 713 64.32 -30.50 -39.86
CA ARG A 713 63.25 -31.37 -40.37
C ARG A 713 63.58 -32.87 -40.29
N ARG A 714 64.82 -33.26 -40.63
CA ARG A 714 65.27 -34.64 -40.46
C ARG A 714 65.32 -35.08 -39.01
N ASP A 715 65.84 -34.21 -38.15
CA ASP A 715 65.84 -34.47 -36.71
C ASP A 715 64.39 -34.69 -36.16
N GLN A 716 63.42 -33.89 -36.60
CA GLN A 716 62.02 -34.07 -36.23
C GLN A 716 61.41 -35.37 -36.77
N PHE A 717 61.68 -35.71 -38.01
CA PHE A 717 61.25 -37.04 -38.58
C PHE A 717 61.90 -38.21 -37.86
N SER A 718 63.23 -38.15 -37.58
CA SER A 718 63.94 -39.19 -36.83
C SER A 718 63.34 -39.40 -35.42
N GLU A 719 63.06 -38.32 -34.69
CA GLU A 719 62.37 -38.39 -33.37
C GLU A 719 60.98 -38.98 -33.51
N ALA A 720 60.20 -38.56 -34.52
CA ALA A 720 58.88 -39.08 -34.77
C ALA A 720 58.89 -40.59 -35.02
N LEU A 721 59.80 -41.04 -35.86
CA LEU A 721 59.97 -42.46 -36.17
C LEU A 721 60.40 -43.28 -34.96
N SER A 722 61.28 -42.72 -34.10
CA SER A 722 61.70 -43.40 -32.85
C SER A 722 60.48 -43.60 -31.94
N TYR A 723 59.65 -42.53 -31.71
CA TYR A 723 58.45 -42.67 -30.93
C TYR A 723 57.41 -43.59 -31.58
N GLN A 724 57.20 -43.54 -32.88
CA GLN A 724 56.30 -44.49 -33.58
C GLN A 724 56.71 -45.92 -33.39
N SER A 725 58.03 -46.19 -33.48
CA SER A 725 58.58 -47.52 -33.20
C SER A 725 58.32 -47.99 -31.77
N ALA A 726 58.50 -47.08 -30.81
CA ALA A 726 58.13 -47.34 -29.37
C ALA A 726 56.68 -47.66 -29.21
N VAL A 727 55.76 -46.94 -29.92
CA VAL A 727 54.32 -47.20 -29.91
C VAL A 727 53.99 -48.57 -30.46
N ILE A 728 54.62 -49.02 -31.62
CA ILE A 728 54.44 -50.34 -32.19
C ILE A 728 54.83 -51.42 -31.18
N LYS A 729 55.98 -51.27 -30.52
CA LYS A 729 56.45 -52.19 -29.50
C LYS A 729 55.56 -52.27 -28.33
N GLY A 730 55.12 -51.07 -27.82
CA GLY A 730 54.17 -50.98 -26.68
C GLY A 730 52.85 -51.66 -26.97
N ILE A 731 52.26 -51.50 -28.17
CA ILE A 731 51.04 -52.21 -28.55
C ILE A 731 51.25 -53.72 -28.55
N GLN A 732 52.40 -54.21 -29.06
CA GLN A 732 52.75 -55.64 -29.03
C GLN A 732 52.84 -56.15 -27.59
N ASP A 733 53.48 -55.40 -26.71
CA ASP A 733 53.63 -55.81 -25.32
C ASP A 733 52.27 -55.83 -24.60
N ALA A 734 51.42 -54.86 -24.88
CA ALA A 734 50.05 -54.85 -24.38
C ALA A 734 49.21 -56.05 -24.79
N LEU A 735 49.28 -56.39 -26.11
CA LEU A 735 48.64 -57.60 -26.66
C LEU A 735 49.13 -58.86 -25.97
N ARG A 736 50.45 -58.97 -25.72
CA ARG A 736 51.05 -60.15 -25.04
C ARG A 736 50.50 -60.33 -23.62
N TYR A 737 50.26 -59.24 -22.86
CA TYR A 737 49.63 -59.30 -21.52
C TYR A 737 48.19 -59.74 -21.64
N LEU A 738 47.43 -59.23 -22.61
CA LEU A 738 46.04 -59.62 -22.84
C LEU A 738 45.92 -61.09 -23.22
N ASP A 739 46.88 -61.63 -24.04
CA ASP A 739 46.91 -63.04 -24.38
C ASP A 739 47.22 -63.94 -23.19
N ARG A 740 48.19 -63.51 -22.33
CA ARG A 740 48.47 -64.23 -21.05
C ARG A 740 47.27 -64.28 -20.16
N TRP A 741 46.54 -63.13 -20.04
CA TRP A 741 45.32 -63.08 -19.27
C TRP A 741 44.25 -64.03 -19.89
N SER A 742 44.03 -64.01 -21.18
CA SER A 742 43.04 -64.88 -21.82
C SER A 742 43.35 -66.36 -21.57
N ASN A 743 44.60 -66.76 -21.70
CA ASN A 743 45.04 -68.13 -21.44
C ASN A 743 44.83 -68.51 -19.97
N TYR A 744 45.13 -67.59 -19.02
CA TYR A 744 44.91 -67.81 -17.61
C TYR A 744 43.41 -67.99 -17.32
N GLN A 745 42.52 -67.14 -17.84
CA GLN A 745 41.07 -67.26 -17.67
C GLN A 745 40.52 -68.57 -18.25
N GLU A 746 41.05 -69.05 -19.37
CA GLU A 746 40.62 -70.30 -19.90
C GLU A 746 40.97 -71.50 -18.99
N VAL A 747 42.13 -71.49 -18.40
CA VAL A 747 42.52 -72.47 -17.38
C VAL A 747 41.63 -72.42 -16.12
N VAL A 748 41.35 -71.22 -15.61
CA VAL A 748 40.47 -71.05 -14.48
C VAL A 748 39.03 -71.53 -14.77
N ARG A 749 38.53 -71.27 -15.99
CA ARG A 749 37.19 -71.71 -16.43
C ARG A 749 37.14 -73.25 -16.49
N MET A 750 38.14 -73.91 -17.17
CA MET A 750 38.20 -75.35 -17.26
C MET A 750 38.32 -76.00 -15.85
N THR A 751 39.08 -75.39 -14.95
CA THR A 751 39.21 -75.89 -13.59
C THR A 751 37.85 -75.77 -12.78
N ARG A 752 37.08 -74.70 -13.01
CA ARG A 752 35.73 -74.57 -12.40
C ARG A 752 34.77 -75.64 -12.94
N GLU A 753 34.75 -75.80 -14.28
CA GLU A 753 33.89 -76.79 -14.91
C GLU A 753 34.20 -78.23 -14.41
N ILE A 754 35.49 -78.58 -14.25
CA ILE A 754 35.93 -79.90 -13.66
C ILE A 754 35.45 -79.97 -12.18
N LEU A 755 35.57 -78.91 -11.42
CA LEU A 755 35.22 -78.92 -10.01
C LEU A 755 33.69 -79.02 -9.82
N GLU A 756 32.90 -78.36 -10.67
CA GLU A 756 31.43 -78.50 -10.70
C GLU A 756 30.98 -79.90 -11.11
N ALA A 757 31.60 -80.47 -12.17
CA ALA A 757 31.34 -81.83 -12.58
C ALA A 757 31.65 -82.79 -11.44
N GLN A 758 32.78 -82.62 -10.72
CA GLN A 758 33.18 -83.45 -9.62
C GLN A 758 32.22 -83.31 -8.42
N ARG A 759 31.72 -82.12 -8.16
CA ARG A 759 30.69 -81.87 -7.11
C ARG A 759 29.37 -82.58 -7.48
N GLU A 760 28.94 -82.48 -8.70
CA GLU A 760 27.72 -83.21 -9.18
C GLU A 760 27.89 -84.71 -9.11
N ILE A 761 29.02 -85.26 -9.48
CA ILE A 761 29.34 -86.67 -9.29
C ILE A 761 29.28 -87.10 -7.85
N ASN A 762 29.90 -86.29 -6.94
CA ASN A 762 29.85 -86.53 -5.48
C ASN A 762 28.46 -86.43 -4.88
N ARG A 763 27.53 -85.61 -5.48
CA ARG A 763 26.16 -85.50 -5.08
C ARG A 763 25.32 -86.68 -5.52
N VAL A 764 25.57 -87.26 -6.65
CA VAL A 764 24.84 -88.40 -7.24
C VAL A 764 25.36 -89.77 -6.73
N LEU A 765 26.64 -89.90 -6.40
CA LEU A 765 27.27 -91.10 -5.86
C LEU A 765 26.60 -91.71 -4.63
N PRO A 766 26.19 -90.95 -3.58
CA PRO A 766 25.54 -91.53 -2.47
C PRO A 766 24.13 -92.16 -2.78
N GLY A 767 23.42 -91.59 -3.77
CA GLY A 767 22.16 -92.12 -4.26
C GLY A 767 22.28 -93.39 -5.13
N LEU A 768 23.46 -93.66 -5.63
CA LEU A 768 23.75 -94.94 -6.39
C LEU A 768 24.11 -96.06 -5.45
N ASN A 769 24.80 -95.80 -4.35
CA ASN A 769 25.13 -96.84 -3.33
C ASN A 769 23.87 -97.31 -2.58
N ASP A 770 22.90 -96.48 -2.35
CA ASP A 770 21.60 -96.86 -1.71
C ASP A 770 20.70 -97.69 -2.63
N LYS A 771 20.96 -97.76 -3.95
CA LYS A 771 20.19 -98.54 -4.90
C LYS A 771 20.74 -99.94 -5.13
N ASN A 772 21.99 -100.20 -4.69
CA ASN A 772 22.63 -101.51 -4.85
C ASN A 772 22.52 -102.40 -3.59
N ASP A 773 21.97 -101.83 -2.49
CA ASP A 773 21.67 -102.56 -1.25
C ASP A 773 20.17 -102.87 -1.04
N LYS A 774 19.37 -102.87 -2.16
CA LYS A 774 17.97 -103.36 -2.11
C LYS A 774 17.76 -104.54 -3.02
#